data_710615853fad39b19896f550c80d4949
#
_entry.id   710615853fad39b19896f550c80d4949
#
_cell.length_a   1.000
_cell.length_b   1.000
_cell.length_c   1.000
_cell.angle_alpha   90.00
_cell.angle_beta   90.00
_cell.angle_gamma   90.00
#
_symmetry.space_group_name_H-M   'P 1'
#
loop_
_entity.id
_entity.type
_entity.pdbx_description
1 polymer ?
#
loop_
_entity_poly.entity_id
_entity_poly.type
_entity_poly.pdbx_seq_one_letter_code
_entity_poly.pdbx_strand_id
1 'polypeptide(L)'
;MKRKYAVVDIETTGNNIDSDEMIQIGIAIVQDKKIIETFDSFIACNQQIPAFIQSLTKIDEAHLLNAPKFSEIASDVYALIEDCVFVAHNVQFDLRFLQKYFRRMHMDYHPNYIIDTVDWFKIVYPSLERYQLKSITDELNINLDLAHRAIDDAVATAEVLIASINKVSVYPTDTLKRLYKYAKIMRYNMEELIFEILMEYSAEKHFENHSGLYFYKKQQSFDTLPPIHQSFDQFFENTIMKLGFTYREKQFELSQRIYNQLMQHNTLTIEADLGSGKTVSYLIALIYYLSNQQTSVLLSTSTIFLQKQIINDDLKQLEAALHIQVPVQFIKSKRHYLSLQFINEILNDEKENHDILLLKMQLLTFILEPHGGDIDRLNLNGGRKIYFDLMYALYDYNRDAYYIYHDISNTPHIGITNHAHLLSRRKNDIFKSYDHLIVDEAHQLLDYALNNAYDTLNYQNIKYIIGQTIKSLPDSKVQSLNDIHNSDYEITLLNQKIDDLFDRLSLYYEGKYVIRVTIEEHSHIYALFKEINDILTQLQSGKLEDVVKTKLAMLHQYFLTVWIQIKVYKELYIQMKNNNKASMSLISKSISINDLLTNRIFNKFSSKVFLSGTMQTLSFLEQFNPDAEHFYKYENTFSKYKATLFVPNDVPQFNYRHTEQYIESCMQYIHYYLEHISSKVLILMNSYGQIELLRSYLVELFDPSLIISQTSDVNTVKLNEQFNLLDKGVFLATQTFYEGVDFKYDGFKTVMIISLPFMHPDDLNIMLMRDEVNDVFMDYQLPSAVNKLHQATGRLIRNENDRGMLICFDIRILEGKFSSHFSHILKSFHVESGNINTFTEVIDEINQKI
;
A
#
# COMPACT_ATOMS: atom_id res chain seq x y z
N MET A 1 40.04 -2.10 2.80
CA MET A 1 39.84 -2.88 1.55
C MET A 1 41.12 -2.86 0.75
N LYS A 2 41.71 -4.05 0.48
CA LYS A 2 43.00 -4.13 -0.22
C LYS A 2 42.86 -4.07 -1.74
N ARG A 3 41.70 -4.43 -2.28
CA ARG A 3 41.44 -4.45 -3.73
C ARG A 3 41.01 -3.08 -4.24
N LYS A 4 41.28 -2.86 -5.53
CA LYS A 4 40.72 -1.72 -6.27
C LYS A 4 39.42 -2.13 -6.94
N TYR A 5 38.43 -1.28 -6.95
CA TYR A 5 37.14 -1.45 -7.61
C TYR A 5 37.02 -0.38 -8.70
N ALA A 6 36.93 -0.81 -9.96
CA ALA A 6 36.70 0.08 -11.09
C ALA A 6 35.17 0.19 -11.31
N VAL A 7 34.58 1.27 -10.87
CA VAL A 7 33.17 1.58 -11.13
C VAL A 7 33.10 2.25 -12.49
N VAL A 8 32.45 1.58 -13.45
CA VAL A 8 32.38 1.97 -14.84
C VAL A 8 30.95 2.25 -15.24
N ASP A 9 30.74 3.32 -15.95
CA ASP A 9 29.49 3.68 -16.61
C ASP A 9 29.79 4.15 -18.03
N ILE A 10 28.92 3.80 -18.98
CA ILE A 10 29.10 4.18 -20.40
C ILE A 10 27.79 4.74 -20.97
N GLU A 11 27.94 5.75 -21.83
CA GLU A 11 26.83 6.26 -22.64
C GLU A 11 26.99 5.77 -24.10
N THR A 12 25.86 5.46 -24.72
CA THR A 12 25.81 4.84 -26.04
C THR A 12 24.74 5.47 -26.93
N THR A 13 24.81 5.25 -28.23
CA THR A 13 23.76 5.68 -29.19
C THR A 13 22.46 4.88 -29.05
N GLY A 14 22.47 3.77 -28.31
CA GLY A 14 21.31 2.91 -28.06
C GLY A 14 21.70 1.61 -27.36
N ASN A 15 20.74 0.69 -27.18
CA ASN A 15 20.90 -0.50 -26.35
C ASN A 15 21.39 -1.75 -27.12
N ASN A 16 21.49 -1.69 -28.45
CA ASN A 16 21.87 -2.85 -29.25
C ASN A 16 23.39 -2.91 -29.42
N ILE A 17 24.00 -3.88 -28.76
CA ILE A 17 25.47 -4.07 -28.79
C ILE A 17 26.00 -4.20 -30.20
N ASP A 18 25.29 -4.83 -31.12
CA ASP A 18 25.80 -5.10 -32.48
C ASP A 18 25.80 -3.83 -33.34
N SER A 19 24.77 -2.99 -33.25
CA SER A 19 24.58 -1.80 -34.06
C SER A 19 25.06 -0.51 -33.43
N ASP A 20 24.89 -0.35 -32.10
CA ASP A 20 25.09 0.92 -31.44
C ASP A 20 26.53 1.17 -30.99
N GLU A 21 26.88 2.44 -30.84
CA GLU A 21 28.26 2.87 -30.55
C GLU A 21 28.33 3.57 -29.18
N MET A 22 29.48 3.43 -28.52
CA MET A 22 29.81 4.11 -27.28
C MET A 22 30.19 5.57 -27.57
N ILE A 23 29.60 6.52 -26.80
CA ILE A 23 29.82 7.96 -27.00
C ILE A 23 30.49 8.62 -25.79
N GLN A 24 30.46 8.01 -24.61
CA GLN A 24 31.20 8.45 -23.42
C GLN A 24 31.52 7.24 -22.54
N ILE A 25 32.65 7.31 -21.83
CA ILE A 25 33.06 6.39 -20.77
C ILE A 25 33.47 7.17 -19.52
N GLY A 26 32.91 6.81 -18.39
CA GLY A 26 33.26 7.29 -17.06
C GLY A 26 33.75 6.17 -16.17
N ILE A 27 34.86 6.39 -15.45
CA ILE A 27 35.44 5.40 -14.54
C ILE A 27 35.77 6.09 -13.20
N ALA A 28 35.38 5.47 -12.09
CA ALA A 28 35.81 5.87 -10.76
C ALA A 28 36.49 4.69 -10.06
N ILE A 29 37.75 4.85 -9.65
CA ILE A 29 38.52 3.83 -8.93
C ILE A 29 38.34 4.01 -7.44
N VAL A 30 37.75 3.00 -6.78
CA VAL A 30 37.55 2.98 -5.34
C VAL A 30 38.59 2.06 -4.68
N GLN A 31 39.28 2.57 -3.66
CA GLN A 31 40.16 1.81 -2.78
C GLN A 31 40.07 2.38 -1.35
N ASP A 32 40.11 1.51 -0.36
CA ASP A 32 40.02 1.89 1.07
C ASP A 32 38.83 2.81 1.39
N LYS A 33 37.67 2.51 0.77
CA LYS A 33 36.43 3.27 0.92
C LYS A 33 36.53 4.74 0.48
N LYS A 34 37.38 5.02 -0.49
CA LYS A 34 37.56 6.35 -1.10
C LYS A 34 37.72 6.21 -2.61
N ILE A 35 37.23 7.21 -3.32
CA ILE A 35 37.55 7.38 -4.74
C ILE A 35 38.95 7.94 -4.80
N ILE A 36 39.87 7.21 -5.44
CA ILE A 36 41.30 7.58 -5.53
C ILE A 36 41.68 8.14 -6.91
N GLU A 37 40.92 7.80 -7.95
CA GLU A 37 41.16 8.20 -9.31
C GLU A 37 39.90 8.22 -10.13
N THR A 38 39.77 9.13 -11.08
CA THR A 38 38.62 9.20 -12.01
C THR A 38 39.14 9.38 -13.43
N PHE A 39 38.41 8.80 -14.39
CA PHE A 39 38.70 8.95 -15.83
C PHE A 39 37.38 9.28 -16.54
N ASP A 40 37.42 10.29 -17.43
CA ASP A 40 36.26 10.72 -18.24
C ASP A 40 36.71 11.01 -19.66
N SER A 41 36.04 10.40 -20.65
CA SER A 41 36.30 10.69 -22.05
C SER A 41 35.04 10.56 -22.90
N PHE A 42 34.78 11.58 -23.71
CA PHE A 42 33.92 11.39 -24.88
C PHE A 42 34.62 10.49 -25.89
N ILE A 43 33.84 9.82 -26.72
CA ILE A 43 34.38 8.87 -27.74
C ILE A 43 33.81 9.27 -29.11
N ALA A 44 34.68 9.45 -30.09
CA ALA A 44 34.29 9.74 -31.46
C ALA A 44 33.37 8.62 -32.01
N CYS A 45 32.22 9.00 -32.49
CA CYS A 45 31.18 8.13 -33.01
C CYS A 45 30.95 8.45 -34.50
N ASN A 46 30.70 7.42 -35.31
CA ASN A 46 30.36 7.58 -36.71
C ASN A 46 28.85 7.61 -36.98
N GLN A 47 28.05 7.34 -35.98
CA GLN A 47 26.58 7.32 -36.05
C GLN A 47 26.00 8.65 -35.58
N GLN A 48 24.87 9.04 -36.15
CA GLN A 48 24.09 10.16 -35.66
C GLN A 48 23.46 9.77 -34.30
N ILE A 49 23.61 10.63 -33.31
CA ILE A 49 23.03 10.38 -31.98
C ILE A 49 21.50 10.58 -32.08
N PRO A 50 20.68 9.58 -31.74
CA PRO A 50 19.23 9.73 -31.75
C PRO A 50 18.76 10.89 -30.82
N ALA A 51 17.74 11.63 -31.24
CA ALA A 51 17.25 12.81 -30.51
C ALA A 51 16.84 12.46 -29.06
N PHE A 52 16.33 11.25 -28.84
CA PHE A 52 16.02 10.77 -27.49
C PHE A 52 17.27 10.64 -26.61
N ILE A 53 18.38 10.07 -27.15
CA ILE A 53 19.66 9.94 -26.44
C ILE A 53 20.27 11.31 -26.16
N GLN A 54 20.24 12.24 -27.14
CA GLN A 54 20.69 13.61 -26.91
C GLN A 54 19.93 14.30 -25.79
N SER A 55 18.60 14.11 -25.75
CA SER A 55 17.75 14.65 -24.68
C SER A 55 18.08 14.06 -23.32
N LEU A 56 18.38 12.75 -23.25
CA LEU A 56 18.66 12.00 -22.04
C LEU A 56 20.04 12.34 -21.47
N THR A 57 21.09 12.17 -22.28
CA THR A 57 22.51 12.28 -21.87
C THR A 57 23.03 13.71 -21.91
N LYS A 58 22.32 14.63 -22.61
CA LYS A 58 22.78 15.97 -22.96
C LYS A 58 24.06 15.98 -23.82
N ILE A 59 24.40 14.85 -24.45
CA ILE A 59 25.52 14.75 -25.37
C ILE A 59 24.99 14.97 -26.79
N ASP A 60 25.57 15.91 -27.50
CA ASP A 60 25.28 16.22 -28.90
C ASP A 60 26.52 15.99 -29.79
N GLU A 61 26.34 16.18 -31.09
CA GLU A 61 27.42 16.01 -32.07
C GLU A 61 28.61 16.97 -31.85
N ALA A 62 28.37 18.14 -31.24
CA ALA A 62 29.42 19.12 -30.94
C ALA A 62 30.38 18.60 -29.86
N HIS A 63 29.91 17.85 -28.91
CA HIS A 63 30.75 17.22 -27.88
C HIS A 63 31.67 16.15 -28.48
N LEU A 64 31.24 15.45 -29.54
CA LEU A 64 31.97 14.37 -30.16
C LEU A 64 32.90 14.83 -31.28
N LEU A 65 32.81 16.06 -31.75
CA LEU A 65 33.54 16.56 -32.93
C LEU A 65 35.06 16.46 -32.76
N ASN A 66 35.58 16.68 -31.57
CA ASN A 66 37.02 16.62 -31.23
C ASN A 66 37.31 15.48 -30.22
N ALA A 67 36.37 14.55 -30.02
CA ALA A 67 36.58 13.44 -29.11
C ALA A 67 37.60 12.44 -29.69
N PRO A 68 38.42 11.80 -28.85
CA PRO A 68 39.35 10.77 -29.30
C PRO A 68 38.56 9.54 -29.76
N LYS A 69 39.15 8.79 -30.71
CA LYS A 69 38.66 7.42 -30.99
C LYS A 69 38.98 6.51 -29.81
N PHE A 70 38.16 5.51 -29.56
CA PHE A 70 38.43 4.55 -28.48
C PHE A 70 39.82 3.93 -28.62
N SER A 71 40.32 3.69 -29.85
CA SER A 71 41.67 3.19 -30.11
C SER A 71 42.78 4.07 -29.53
N GLU A 72 42.54 5.34 -29.32
CA GLU A 72 43.54 6.30 -28.79
C GLU A 72 43.64 6.24 -27.27
N ILE A 73 42.54 5.88 -26.59
CA ILE A 73 42.43 5.81 -25.12
C ILE A 73 42.38 4.36 -24.60
N ALA A 74 42.29 3.36 -25.50
CA ALA A 74 42.08 1.96 -25.08
C ALA A 74 43.16 1.41 -24.13
N SER A 75 44.42 1.78 -24.35
CA SER A 75 45.53 1.34 -23.50
C SER A 75 45.47 1.94 -22.11
N ASP A 76 45.08 3.22 -21.99
CA ASP A 76 44.97 3.93 -20.71
C ASP A 76 43.77 3.35 -19.91
N VAL A 77 42.62 3.18 -20.59
CA VAL A 77 41.44 2.56 -19.98
C VAL A 77 41.73 1.13 -19.51
N TYR A 78 42.40 0.33 -20.34
CA TYR A 78 42.77 -1.06 -20.00
C TYR A 78 43.69 -1.08 -18.76
N ALA A 79 44.77 -0.33 -18.76
CA ALA A 79 45.71 -0.26 -17.63
C ALA A 79 45.06 0.19 -16.32
N LEU A 80 44.03 1.05 -16.42
CA LEU A 80 43.31 1.54 -15.26
C LEU A 80 42.44 0.47 -14.63
N ILE A 81 41.85 -0.45 -15.41
CA ILE A 81 40.84 -1.40 -14.96
C ILE A 81 41.31 -2.86 -14.90
N GLU A 82 42.45 -3.23 -15.48
CA GLU A 82 42.89 -4.62 -15.67
C GLU A 82 43.04 -5.39 -14.34
N ASP A 83 43.57 -4.76 -13.29
CA ASP A 83 43.77 -5.34 -11.95
C ASP A 83 42.65 -5.03 -10.95
N CYS A 84 41.51 -4.48 -11.42
CA CYS A 84 40.40 -4.07 -10.58
C CYS A 84 39.26 -5.09 -10.61
N VAL A 85 38.46 -5.08 -9.54
CA VAL A 85 37.11 -5.65 -9.57
C VAL A 85 36.25 -4.75 -10.45
N PHE A 86 35.65 -5.30 -11.50
CA PHE A 86 34.77 -4.55 -12.40
C PHE A 86 33.38 -4.35 -11.74
N VAL A 87 32.94 -3.12 -11.63
CA VAL A 87 31.68 -2.75 -10.99
C VAL A 87 30.88 -1.85 -11.91
N ALA A 88 29.59 -2.14 -12.10
CA ALA A 88 28.69 -1.25 -12.82
C ALA A 88 27.23 -1.38 -12.32
N HIS A 89 26.41 -0.40 -12.65
CA HIS A 89 24.98 -0.43 -12.35
C HIS A 89 24.22 -1.08 -13.52
N ASN A 90 23.84 -2.36 -13.40
CA ASN A 90 23.43 -3.27 -14.48
C ASN A 90 24.61 -3.71 -15.36
N VAL A 91 25.57 -4.34 -14.75
CA VAL A 91 26.93 -4.65 -15.23
C VAL A 91 27.02 -5.30 -16.61
N GLN A 92 25.97 -6.03 -17.04
CA GLN A 92 25.97 -6.70 -18.34
C GLN A 92 26.04 -5.72 -19.52
N PHE A 93 25.45 -4.56 -19.38
CA PHE A 93 25.44 -3.54 -20.43
C PHE A 93 26.85 -2.98 -20.64
N ASP A 94 27.43 -2.40 -19.61
CA ASP A 94 28.74 -1.73 -19.70
C ASP A 94 29.88 -2.70 -20.07
N LEU A 95 29.90 -3.83 -19.41
CA LEU A 95 30.95 -4.84 -19.63
C LEU A 95 30.94 -5.36 -21.09
N ARG A 96 29.77 -5.64 -21.66
CA ARG A 96 29.69 -6.17 -23.04
C ARG A 96 30.10 -5.15 -24.09
N PHE A 97 29.69 -3.88 -23.93
CA PHE A 97 30.11 -2.81 -24.80
C PHE A 97 31.63 -2.62 -24.71
N LEU A 98 32.19 -2.57 -23.53
CA LEU A 98 33.62 -2.40 -23.30
C LEU A 98 34.43 -3.58 -23.90
N GLN A 99 33.98 -4.81 -23.69
CA GLN A 99 34.58 -6.00 -24.27
C GLN A 99 34.53 -5.99 -25.81
N LYS A 100 33.42 -5.51 -26.42
CA LYS A 100 33.35 -5.35 -27.89
C LYS A 100 34.40 -4.38 -28.39
N TYR A 101 34.61 -3.26 -27.73
CA TYR A 101 35.57 -2.25 -28.11
C TYR A 101 37.02 -2.72 -27.94
N PHE A 102 37.36 -3.35 -26.81
CA PHE A 102 38.69 -3.94 -26.60
C PHE A 102 39.00 -5.05 -27.63
N ARG A 103 38.05 -5.91 -27.94
CA ARG A 103 38.23 -6.97 -28.94
C ARG A 103 38.55 -6.41 -30.35
N ARG A 104 37.95 -5.26 -30.71
CA ARG A 104 38.29 -4.55 -31.95
C ARG A 104 39.74 -4.04 -31.98
N MET A 105 40.33 -3.83 -30.81
CA MET A 105 41.72 -3.42 -30.64
C MET A 105 42.68 -4.62 -30.43
N HIS A 106 42.21 -5.84 -30.63
CA HIS A 106 42.93 -7.09 -30.34
C HIS A 106 43.37 -7.22 -28.86
N MET A 107 42.68 -6.53 -27.96
CA MET A 107 42.86 -6.63 -26.54
C MET A 107 41.76 -7.54 -25.96
N ASP A 108 42.15 -8.52 -25.15
CA ASP A 108 41.21 -9.46 -24.54
C ASP A 108 40.99 -9.08 -23.07
N TYR A 109 39.80 -8.49 -22.79
CA TYR A 109 39.44 -8.02 -21.45
C TYR A 109 38.44 -8.95 -20.81
N HIS A 110 38.85 -9.65 -19.79
CA HIS A 110 38.00 -10.51 -18.93
C HIS A 110 38.33 -10.25 -17.48
N PRO A 111 37.54 -9.37 -16.80
CA PRO A 111 37.79 -9.10 -15.38
C PRO A 111 37.64 -10.37 -14.55
N ASN A 112 38.56 -10.59 -13.60
CA ASN A 112 38.54 -11.74 -12.71
C ASN A 112 37.32 -11.75 -11.78
N TYR A 113 36.85 -10.57 -11.41
CA TYR A 113 35.71 -10.37 -10.50
C TYR A 113 34.81 -9.28 -11.05
N ILE A 114 33.49 -9.54 -10.93
CA ILE A 114 32.44 -8.66 -11.44
C ILE A 114 31.41 -8.47 -10.34
N ILE A 115 30.99 -7.23 -10.10
CA ILE A 115 29.92 -6.90 -9.17
C ILE A 115 28.84 -6.10 -9.90
N ASP A 116 27.58 -6.58 -9.82
CA ASP A 116 26.41 -5.82 -10.23
C ASP A 116 25.83 -5.06 -9.01
N THR A 117 25.88 -3.73 -9.10
CA THR A 117 25.40 -2.90 -7.98
C THR A 117 23.88 -2.93 -7.81
N VAL A 118 23.11 -3.26 -8.84
CA VAL A 118 21.64 -3.39 -8.73
C VAL A 118 21.28 -4.49 -7.73
N ASP A 119 21.89 -5.68 -7.88
CA ASP A 119 21.63 -6.78 -6.95
C ASP A 119 22.21 -6.49 -5.55
N TRP A 120 23.42 -5.91 -5.49
CA TRP A 120 24.02 -5.48 -4.23
C TRP A 120 23.15 -4.49 -3.47
N PHE A 121 22.61 -3.45 -4.15
CA PHE A 121 21.77 -2.43 -3.52
C PHE A 121 20.40 -2.98 -3.10
N LYS A 122 19.83 -3.93 -3.84
CA LYS A 122 18.62 -4.66 -3.39
C LYS A 122 18.86 -5.39 -2.07
N ILE A 123 20.04 -5.97 -1.88
CA ILE A 123 20.39 -6.67 -0.65
C ILE A 123 20.60 -5.67 0.49
N VAL A 124 21.37 -4.61 0.26
CA VAL A 124 21.78 -3.68 1.32
C VAL A 124 20.68 -2.69 1.71
N TYR A 125 19.82 -2.34 0.75
CA TYR A 125 18.72 -1.39 0.93
C TYR A 125 17.38 -2.04 0.54
N PRO A 126 16.94 -3.10 1.20
CA PRO A 126 15.75 -3.87 0.82
C PRO A 126 14.44 -3.11 0.92
N SER A 127 14.44 -1.96 1.60
CA SER A 127 13.27 -1.08 1.80
C SER A 127 13.15 0.04 0.75
N LEU A 128 14.13 0.21 -0.15
CA LEU A 128 14.06 1.25 -1.18
C LEU A 128 12.96 0.94 -2.20
N GLU A 129 12.19 1.95 -2.58
CA GLU A 129 11.08 1.77 -3.53
C GLU A 129 11.58 1.51 -4.96
N ARG A 130 12.71 2.09 -5.33
CA ARG A 130 13.32 1.96 -6.66
C ARG A 130 14.83 1.79 -6.56
N TYR A 131 15.38 1.01 -7.48
CA TYR A 131 16.83 0.74 -7.57
C TYR A 131 17.48 1.37 -8.81
N GLN A 132 16.87 2.43 -9.37
CA GLN A 132 17.52 3.32 -10.32
C GLN A 132 18.53 4.20 -9.59
N LEU A 133 19.69 4.47 -10.18
CA LEU A 133 20.79 5.20 -9.52
C LEU A 133 20.31 6.53 -8.93
N LYS A 134 19.57 7.33 -9.69
CA LYS A 134 19.01 8.60 -9.20
C LYS A 134 18.13 8.45 -7.96
N SER A 135 17.28 7.41 -7.93
CA SER A 135 16.41 7.19 -6.77
C SER A 135 17.19 6.80 -5.51
N ILE A 136 18.28 6.07 -5.68
CA ILE A 136 19.17 5.68 -4.57
C ILE A 136 19.97 6.86 -4.06
N THR A 137 20.51 7.69 -4.96
CA THR A 137 21.28 8.90 -4.60
C THR A 137 20.40 9.92 -3.88
N ASP A 138 19.17 10.14 -4.35
CA ASP A 138 18.20 11.03 -3.70
C ASP A 138 17.92 10.58 -2.25
N GLU A 139 17.67 9.27 -2.04
CA GLU A 139 17.38 8.71 -0.70
C GLU A 139 18.58 8.77 0.24
N LEU A 140 19.80 8.59 -0.28
CA LEU A 140 21.04 8.64 0.50
C LEU A 140 21.61 10.07 0.63
N ASN A 141 20.95 11.08 0.08
CA ASN A 141 21.44 12.46 0.00
C ASN A 141 22.84 12.57 -0.64
N ILE A 142 23.09 11.76 -1.67
CA ILE A 142 24.31 11.81 -2.49
C ILE A 142 24.05 12.71 -3.67
N ASN A 143 24.97 13.65 -3.93
CA ASN A 143 24.81 14.61 -4.99
C ASN A 143 24.99 13.97 -6.39
N LEU A 144 24.01 14.15 -7.27
CA LEU A 144 24.05 13.72 -8.67
C LEU A 144 23.54 14.88 -9.52
N ASP A 145 24.44 15.87 -9.78
CA ASP A 145 24.09 17.13 -10.42
C ASP A 145 23.67 16.96 -11.90
N LEU A 146 24.31 16.04 -12.63
CA LEU A 146 24.07 15.80 -14.05
C LEU A 146 23.86 14.28 -14.31
N ALA A 147 22.70 13.76 -13.93
CA ALA A 147 22.33 12.39 -14.28
C ALA A 147 22.42 12.16 -15.80
N HIS A 148 22.85 10.96 -16.19
CA HIS A 148 23.11 10.54 -17.58
C HIS A 148 24.36 11.22 -18.22
N ARG A 149 25.37 11.44 -17.40
CA ARG A 149 26.75 11.62 -17.82
C ARG A 149 27.58 10.50 -17.22
N ALA A 150 28.31 9.76 -18.06
CA ALA A 150 29.02 8.55 -17.63
C ALA A 150 29.92 8.76 -16.41
N ILE A 151 30.64 9.89 -16.32
CA ILE A 151 31.51 10.14 -15.15
C ILE A 151 30.70 10.45 -13.89
N ASP A 152 29.63 11.24 -13.99
CA ASP A 152 28.81 11.61 -12.85
C ASP A 152 28.08 10.37 -12.30
N ASP A 153 27.59 9.50 -13.19
CA ASP A 153 26.94 8.24 -12.83
C ASP A 153 27.93 7.21 -12.25
N ALA A 154 29.15 7.13 -12.77
CA ALA A 154 30.22 6.28 -12.22
C ALA A 154 30.63 6.75 -10.80
N VAL A 155 30.81 8.06 -10.59
CA VAL A 155 31.16 8.64 -9.28
C VAL A 155 30.01 8.44 -8.29
N ALA A 156 28.77 8.74 -8.66
CA ALA A 156 27.61 8.52 -7.81
C ALA A 156 27.45 7.04 -7.44
N THR A 157 27.62 6.12 -8.40
CA THR A 157 27.61 4.67 -8.13
C THR A 157 28.71 4.26 -7.16
N ALA A 158 29.91 4.85 -7.28
CA ALA A 158 31.03 4.62 -6.37
C ALA A 158 30.72 5.13 -4.94
N GLU A 159 30.12 6.30 -4.81
CA GLU A 159 29.73 6.86 -3.50
C GLU A 159 28.64 6.00 -2.84
N VAL A 160 27.62 5.56 -3.60
CA VAL A 160 26.58 4.63 -3.10
C VAL A 160 27.20 3.29 -2.71
N LEU A 161 28.17 2.77 -3.48
CA LEU A 161 28.92 1.55 -3.13
C LEU A 161 29.65 1.73 -1.80
N ILE A 162 30.36 2.83 -1.60
CA ILE A 162 31.08 3.14 -0.35
C ILE A 162 30.12 3.24 0.83
N ALA A 163 28.99 3.94 0.66
CA ALA A 163 27.95 4.05 1.69
C ALA A 163 27.38 2.66 2.06
N SER A 164 27.12 1.81 1.07
CA SER A 164 26.61 0.45 1.26
C SER A 164 27.60 -0.45 2.00
N ILE A 165 28.90 -0.35 1.69
CA ILE A 165 29.98 -1.07 2.37
C ILE A 165 30.03 -0.64 3.85
N ASN A 166 29.96 0.67 4.11
CA ASN A 166 29.92 1.19 5.49
C ASN A 166 28.71 0.67 6.26
N LYS A 167 27.53 0.64 5.65
CA LYS A 167 26.32 0.07 6.24
C LYS A 167 26.48 -1.41 6.57
N VAL A 168 27.03 -2.22 5.68
CA VAL A 168 27.20 -3.66 5.87
C VAL A 168 28.33 -3.99 6.85
N SER A 169 29.36 -3.14 6.98
CA SER A 169 30.50 -3.40 7.86
C SER A 169 30.16 -3.43 9.35
N VAL A 170 29.00 -2.93 9.75
CA VAL A 170 28.50 -2.98 11.14
C VAL A 170 27.55 -4.16 11.40
N TYR A 171 27.23 -4.98 10.41
CA TYR A 171 26.30 -6.08 10.56
C TYR A 171 26.88 -7.22 11.40
N PRO A 172 26.05 -7.99 12.12
CA PRO A 172 26.51 -9.14 12.91
C PRO A 172 27.29 -10.16 12.08
N THR A 173 28.40 -10.69 12.64
CA THR A 173 29.27 -11.65 11.95
C THR A 173 28.53 -12.86 11.40
N ASP A 174 27.52 -13.38 12.14
CA ASP A 174 26.74 -14.54 11.69
C ASP A 174 25.86 -14.19 10.49
N THR A 175 25.32 -12.98 10.43
CA THR A 175 24.59 -12.48 9.25
C THR A 175 25.54 -12.36 8.05
N LEU A 176 26.73 -11.77 8.25
CA LEU A 176 27.74 -11.65 7.18
C LEU A 176 28.19 -13.01 6.64
N LYS A 177 28.38 -14.03 7.51
CA LYS A 177 28.71 -15.40 7.10
C LYS A 177 27.59 -16.04 6.27
N ARG A 178 26.31 -15.80 6.63
CA ARG A 178 25.17 -16.29 5.84
C ARG A 178 25.09 -15.58 4.48
N LEU A 179 25.25 -14.26 4.46
CA LEU A 179 25.31 -13.48 3.19
C LEU A 179 26.44 -13.99 2.29
N TYR A 180 27.65 -14.21 2.85
CA TYR A 180 28.78 -14.77 2.11
C TYR A 180 28.47 -16.15 1.51
N LYS A 181 27.83 -17.04 2.30
CA LYS A 181 27.41 -18.37 1.83
C LYS A 181 26.49 -18.29 0.62
N TYR A 182 25.49 -17.41 0.65
CA TYR A 182 24.54 -17.24 -0.46
C TYR A 182 25.19 -16.54 -1.66
N ALA A 183 26.02 -15.52 -1.43
CA ALA A 183 26.72 -14.78 -2.49
C ALA A 183 27.62 -15.69 -3.35
N LYS A 184 28.26 -16.70 -2.75
CA LYS A 184 29.05 -17.68 -3.51
C LYS A 184 28.31 -18.46 -4.60
N ILE A 185 26.98 -18.54 -4.50
CA ILE A 185 26.12 -19.27 -5.44
C ILE A 185 25.54 -18.29 -6.48
N MET A 186 25.62 -16.99 -6.20
CA MET A 186 25.13 -15.95 -7.12
C MET A 186 25.99 -15.84 -8.38
N ARG A 187 25.45 -15.20 -9.41
CA ARG A 187 26.11 -15.10 -10.73
C ARG A 187 27.37 -14.23 -10.72
N TYR A 188 27.40 -13.20 -9.88
CA TYR A 188 28.49 -12.22 -9.80
C TYR A 188 29.22 -12.36 -8.47
N ASN A 189 30.46 -11.88 -8.40
CA ASN A 189 31.38 -12.12 -7.29
C ASN A 189 31.16 -11.20 -6.08
N MET A 190 29.92 -11.02 -5.65
CA MET A 190 29.58 -10.24 -4.44
C MET A 190 30.25 -10.81 -3.18
N GLU A 191 30.54 -12.12 -3.15
CA GLU A 191 31.22 -12.78 -2.04
C GLU A 191 32.59 -12.17 -1.76
N GLU A 192 33.28 -11.64 -2.74
CA GLU A 192 34.58 -11.01 -2.55
C GLU A 192 34.48 -9.72 -1.72
N LEU A 193 33.44 -8.92 -2.00
CA LEU A 193 33.17 -7.71 -1.23
C LEU A 193 32.78 -8.05 0.22
N ILE A 194 31.90 -9.05 0.41
CA ILE A 194 31.47 -9.48 1.74
C ILE A 194 32.65 -10.10 2.51
N PHE A 195 33.55 -10.82 1.82
CA PHE A 195 34.77 -11.38 2.44
C PHE A 195 35.71 -10.28 2.95
N GLU A 196 35.94 -9.23 2.16
CA GLU A 196 36.77 -8.10 2.62
C GLU A 196 36.16 -7.41 3.85
N ILE A 197 34.83 -7.22 3.86
CA ILE A 197 34.09 -6.65 5.00
C ILE A 197 34.26 -7.54 6.24
N LEU A 198 34.18 -8.88 6.09
CA LEU A 198 34.36 -9.82 7.20
C LEU A 198 35.77 -9.76 7.80
N MET A 199 36.80 -9.48 6.97
CA MET A 199 38.20 -9.38 7.43
C MET A 199 38.51 -8.08 8.18
N GLU A 200 37.73 -7.02 7.95
CA GLU A 200 37.88 -5.71 8.60
C GLU A 200 36.95 -5.51 9.80
N TYR A 201 36.20 -6.55 10.19
CA TYR A 201 35.06 -6.45 11.10
C TYR A 201 35.38 -5.82 12.47
N SER A 202 34.55 -4.84 12.86
CA SER A 202 34.46 -4.34 14.25
C SER A 202 33.01 -4.40 14.73
N ALA A 203 32.74 -5.20 15.76
CA ALA A 203 31.37 -5.41 16.24
C ALA A 203 30.74 -4.13 16.79
N GLU A 204 29.57 -3.73 16.26
CA GLU A 204 28.71 -2.73 16.88
C GLU A 204 27.54 -3.34 17.67
N LYS A 205 27.14 -2.67 18.78
CA LYS A 205 26.19 -3.17 19.78
C LYS A 205 24.69 -2.90 19.43
N HIS A 206 24.38 -2.60 18.18
CA HIS A 206 23.02 -2.14 17.82
C HIS A 206 22.02 -3.25 17.45
N PHE A 207 22.42 -4.51 17.64
CA PHE A 207 21.59 -5.64 17.25
C PHE A 207 21.34 -6.62 18.39
N GLU A 208 20.12 -7.16 18.46
CA GLU A 208 19.72 -8.21 19.41
C GLU A 208 19.44 -9.52 18.68
N ASN A 209 19.88 -10.64 19.29
CA ASN A 209 19.65 -11.97 18.73
C ASN A 209 18.33 -12.56 19.23
N HIS A 210 17.48 -12.96 18.29
CA HIS A 210 16.24 -13.69 18.56
C HIS A 210 16.23 -14.99 17.76
N SER A 211 16.40 -16.13 18.45
CA SER A 211 16.40 -17.47 17.84
C SER A 211 17.38 -17.63 16.66
N GLY A 212 18.58 -17.06 16.75
CA GLY A 212 19.61 -17.16 15.70
C GLY A 212 19.49 -16.14 14.57
N LEU A 213 18.55 -15.21 14.64
CA LEU A 213 18.42 -14.05 13.77
C LEU A 213 18.68 -12.78 14.55
N TYR A 214 19.34 -11.80 13.91
CA TYR A 214 19.62 -10.52 14.53
C TYR A 214 18.65 -9.46 14.04
N PHE A 215 18.12 -8.67 14.98
CA PHE A 215 17.23 -7.56 14.72
C PHE A 215 17.86 -6.26 15.20
N TYR A 216 17.48 -5.16 14.56
CA TYR A 216 17.88 -3.84 15.03
C TYR A 216 17.33 -3.59 16.44
N LYS A 217 18.21 -3.24 17.37
CA LYS A 217 17.83 -2.89 18.74
C LYS A 217 17.18 -1.52 18.74
N LYS A 218 15.86 -1.47 18.87
CA LYS A 218 15.13 -0.23 18.96
C LYS A 218 15.40 0.44 20.32
N GLN A 219 16.11 1.55 20.32
CA GLN A 219 16.10 2.45 21.47
C GLN A 219 14.77 3.21 21.46
N GLN A 220 13.75 2.68 22.13
CA GLN A 220 12.53 3.40 22.41
C GLN A 220 12.57 3.91 23.85
N SER A 221 13.23 5.04 24.09
CA SER A 221 12.79 5.97 25.10
C SER A 221 12.08 7.12 24.39
N PHE A 222 10.77 7.17 24.47
CA PHE A 222 10.08 8.42 24.17
C PHE A 222 10.40 9.38 25.32
N ASP A 223 10.87 10.57 24.98
CA ASP A 223 10.93 11.65 25.97
C ASP A 223 9.48 12.06 26.29
N THR A 224 9.16 12.22 27.54
CA THR A 224 7.86 12.73 27.96
C THR A 224 7.71 14.18 27.49
N LEU A 225 6.54 14.53 26.97
CA LEU A 225 6.25 15.92 26.66
C LEU A 225 6.34 16.80 27.92
N PRO A 226 7.01 17.96 27.84
CA PRO A 226 7.03 18.89 28.94
C PRO A 226 5.61 19.41 29.21
N PRO A 227 5.27 19.69 30.50
CA PRO A 227 3.98 20.25 30.85
C PRO A 227 3.74 21.61 30.17
N ILE A 228 2.56 21.80 29.59
CA ILE A 228 2.14 23.08 28.99
C ILE A 228 1.39 23.90 30.03
N HIS A 229 2.02 24.99 30.50
CA HIS A 229 1.47 25.86 31.57
C HIS A 229 0.46 26.91 31.08
N GLN A 230 0.32 27.09 29.78
CA GLN A 230 -0.68 27.98 29.19
C GLN A 230 -2.08 27.36 29.30
N SER A 231 -3.13 28.19 29.32
CA SER A 231 -4.49 27.68 29.17
C SER A 231 -4.68 27.02 27.79
N PHE A 232 -5.67 26.15 27.66
CA PHE A 232 -5.95 25.48 26.38
C PHE A 232 -6.20 26.49 25.24
N ASP A 233 -6.94 27.55 25.53
CA ASP A 233 -7.30 28.63 24.61
C ASP A 233 -6.04 29.33 24.07
N GLN A 234 -5.14 29.75 24.94
CA GLN A 234 -3.87 30.38 24.58
C GLN A 234 -2.97 29.44 23.79
N PHE A 235 -2.93 28.15 24.18
CA PHE A 235 -2.12 27.15 23.50
C PHE A 235 -2.63 26.91 22.08
N PHE A 236 -3.94 26.77 21.90
CA PHE A 236 -4.56 26.58 20.59
C PHE A 236 -4.29 27.77 19.67
N GLU A 237 -4.60 29.01 20.13
CA GLU A 237 -4.41 30.23 19.36
C GLU A 237 -2.94 30.41 18.91
N ASN A 238 -2.00 30.25 19.84
CA ASN A 238 -0.56 30.35 19.57
C ASN A 238 -0.11 29.28 18.57
N THR A 239 -0.65 28.07 18.66
CA THR A 239 -0.28 26.98 17.75
C THR A 239 -0.79 27.24 16.35
N ILE A 240 -2.04 27.69 16.18
CA ILE A 240 -2.62 28.06 14.88
C ILE A 240 -1.84 29.19 14.22
N MET A 241 -1.45 30.22 14.99
CA MET A 241 -0.63 31.32 14.48
C MET A 241 0.76 30.86 14.03
N LYS A 242 1.42 30.00 14.80
CA LYS A 242 2.74 29.44 14.46
C LYS A 242 2.71 28.53 13.21
N LEU A 243 1.58 27.85 12.96
CA LEU A 243 1.34 27.10 11.73
C LEU A 243 1.06 28.00 10.51
N GLY A 244 0.91 29.33 10.70
CA GLY A 244 0.55 30.27 9.63
C GLY A 244 -0.93 30.17 9.20
N PHE A 245 -1.79 29.57 10.00
CA PHE A 245 -3.22 29.43 9.71
C PHE A 245 -4.03 30.56 10.33
N THR A 246 -5.18 30.86 9.73
CA THR A 246 -6.13 31.80 10.28
C THR A 246 -6.91 31.14 11.43
N TYR A 247 -7.05 31.85 12.57
CA TYR A 247 -7.88 31.40 13.68
C TYR A 247 -9.35 31.28 13.25
N ARG A 248 -9.99 30.18 13.65
CA ARG A 248 -11.39 29.88 13.38
C ARG A 248 -12.07 29.42 14.67
N GLU A 249 -13.08 30.17 15.12
CA GLU A 249 -13.82 29.89 16.35
C GLU A 249 -14.36 28.44 16.39
N LYS A 250 -15.00 27.99 15.30
CA LYS A 250 -15.52 26.61 15.19
C LYS A 250 -14.46 25.52 15.31
N GLN A 251 -13.26 25.79 14.81
CA GLN A 251 -12.13 24.86 14.92
C GLN A 251 -11.59 24.80 16.35
N PHE A 252 -11.57 25.94 17.04
CA PHE A 252 -11.24 26.00 18.46
C PHE A 252 -12.25 25.25 19.31
N GLU A 253 -13.57 25.53 19.14
CA GLU A 253 -14.63 24.80 19.84
C GLU A 253 -14.53 23.29 19.64
N LEU A 254 -14.25 22.82 18.40
CA LEU A 254 -14.04 21.41 18.08
C LEU A 254 -12.88 20.82 18.89
N SER A 255 -11.73 21.49 18.91
CA SER A 255 -10.54 21.06 19.63
C SER A 255 -10.79 21.02 21.15
N GLN A 256 -11.45 22.07 21.69
CA GLN A 256 -11.77 22.17 23.11
C GLN A 256 -12.73 21.08 23.58
N ARG A 257 -13.75 20.76 22.76
CA ARG A 257 -14.67 19.66 23.07
C ARG A 257 -13.99 18.32 23.10
N ILE A 258 -13.08 18.06 22.16
CA ILE A 258 -12.28 16.83 22.15
C ILE A 258 -11.42 16.73 23.42
N TYR A 259 -10.72 17.81 23.78
CA TYR A 259 -9.93 17.85 25.01
C TYR A 259 -10.79 17.59 26.27
N ASN A 260 -11.93 18.29 26.40
CA ASN A 260 -12.84 18.11 27.52
C ASN A 260 -13.39 16.68 27.60
N GLN A 261 -13.65 16.05 26.44
CA GLN A 261 -14.14 14.68 26.38
C GLN A 261 -13.12 13.67 26.90
N LEU A 262 -11.82 13.86 26.57
CA LEU A 262 -10.75 13.03 27.10
C LEU A 262 -10.66 13.11 28.63
N MET A 263 -11.06 14.24 29.22
CA MET A 263 -11.10 14.44 30.67
C MET A 263 -12.35 13.83 31.34
N GLN A 264 -13.46 13.66 30.62
CA GLN A 264 -14.80 13.31 31.22
C GLN A 264 -15.17 11.83 31.14
N HIS A 265 -14.38 10.99 30.44
CA HIS A 265 -14.62 9.54 30.30
C HIS A 265 -15.98 9.14 29.70
N ASN A 266 -16.50 9.90 28.72
CA ASN A 266 -17.79 9.66 28.06
C ASN A 266 -17.58 9.33 26.56
N THR A 267 -18.66 9.27 25.78
CA THR A 267 -18.66 9.13 24.34
C THR A 267 -19.11 10.44 23.69
N LEU A 268 -18.35 10.92 22.69
CA LEU A 268 -18.60 12.14 21.94
C LEU A 268 -18.65 11.81 20.44
N THR A 269 -19.67 12.31 19.76
CA THR A 269 -19.83 12.14 18.31
C THR A 269 -19.85 13.51 17.63
N ILE A 270 -19.01 13.72 16.64
CA ILE A 270 -18.84 14.99 15.95
C ILE A 270 -18.95 14.79 14.44
N GLU A 271 -19.94 15.46 13.85
CA GLU A 271 -20.00 15.67 12.40
C GLU A 271 -19.31 16.99 12.07
N ALA A 272 -18.22 16.92 11.30
CA ALA A 272 -17.46 18.10 10.90
C ALA A 272 -17.11 17.98 9.42
N ASP A 273 -17.61 18.90 8.61
CA ASP A 273 -17.44 18.91 7.17
C ASP A 273 -15.96 18.86 6.76
N LEU A 274 -15.71 18.44 5.51
CA LEU A 274 -14.38 18.48 4.91
C LEU A 274 -13.84 19.93 4.89
N GLY A 275 -12.55 20.12 5.19
CA GLY A 275 -11.95 21.46 5.30
C GLY A 275 -12.22 22.19 6.61
N SER A 276 -12.95 21.61 7.57
CA SER A 276 -13.15 22.20 8.92
C SER A 276 -11.89 22.19 9.79
N GLY A 277 -10.82 21.52 9.38
CA GLY A 277 -9.56 21.40 10.13
C GLY A 277 -9.58 20.33 11.21
N LYS A 278 -10.38 19.26 11.07
CA LYS A 278 -10.52 18.15 12.04
C LYS A 278 -9.18 17.63 12.56
N THR A 279 -8.26 17.29 11.62
CA THR A 279 -6.97 16.67 11.94
C THR A 279 -6.14 17.54 12.87
N VAL A 280 -5.94 18.80 12.51
CA VAL A 280 -5.21 19.77 13.33
C VAL A 280 -5.89 19.96 14.69
N SER A 281 -7.24 20.02 14.74
CA SER A 281 -8.00 20.22 15.97
C SER A 281 -7.79 19.08 16.98
N TYR A 282 -7.92 17.82 16.53
CA TYR A 282 -7.71 16.70 17.48
C TYR A 282 -6.24 16.49 17.83
N LEU A 283 -5.29 16.78 16.92
CA LEU A 283 -3.87 16.68 17.25
C LEU A 283 -3.43 17.72 18.28
N ILE A 284 -3.91 18.97 18.17
CA ILE A 284 -3.64 20.00 19.19
C ILE A 284 -4.23 19.57 20.56
N ALA A 285 -5.47 19.06 20.57
CA ALA A 285 -6.09 18.55 21.79
C ALA A 285 -5.31 17.39 22.41
N LEU A 286 -4.81 16.44 21.57
CA LEU A 286 -4.01 15.30 21.99
C LEU A 286 -2.66 15.73 22.57
N ILE A 287 -1.94 16.64 21.90
CA ILE A 287 -0.64 17.15 22.38
C ILE A 287 -0.82 17.81 23.75
N TYR A 288 -1.83 18.67 23.91
CA TYR A 288 -2.11 19.35 25.16
C TYR A 288 -2.51 18.36 26.26
N TYR A 289 -3.34 17.35 25.91
CA TYR A 289 -3.75 16.30 26.85
C TYR A 289 -2.56 15.47 27.34
N LEU A 290 -1.73 14.99 26.41
CA LEU A 290 -0.53 14.20 26.73
C LEU A 290 0.46 14.94 27.62
N SER A 291 0.70 16.24 27.32
CA SER A 291 1.61 17.08 28.13
C SER A 291 1.17 17.22 29.59
N ASN A 292 -0.15 17.28 29.83
CA ASN A 292 -0.67 17.62 31.15
C ASN A 292 -1.17 16.39 31.94
N GLN A 293 -1.71 15.34 31.26
CA GLN A 293 -2.31 14.16 31.91
C GLN A 293 -1.42 12.92 31.92
N GLN A 294 -0.38 12.90 31.12
CA GLN A 294 0.59 11.78 31.05
C GLN A 294 -0.09 10.41 30.82
N THR A 295 -1.15 10.37 30.01
CA THR A 295 -1.90 9.16 29.68
C THR A 295 -1.94 8.95 28.16
N SER A 296 -1.70 7.72 27.69
CA SER A 296 -1.69 7.38 26.27
C SER A 296 -3.10 7.39 25.66
N VAL A 297 -3.19 7.86 24.41
CA VAL A 297 -4.44 7.91 23.64
C VAL A 297 -4.29 7.13 22.34
N LEU A 298 -5.27 6.31 21.98
CA LEU A 298 -5.31 5.60 20.72
C LEU A 298 -6.09 6.42 19.70
N LEU A 299 -5.47 6.68 18.54
CA LEU A 299 -6.08 7.27 17.37
C LEU A 299 -6.27 6.19 16.29
N SER A 300 -7.50 6.00 15.84
CA SER A 300 -7.83 5.09 14.75
C SER A 300 -8.26 5.86 13.50
N THR A 301 -7.66 5.54 12.36
CA THR A 301 -8.00 6.11 11.06
C THR A 301 -8.50 5.01 10.11
N SER A 302 -9.04 5.36 8.95
CA SER A 302 -9.57 4.37 8.03
C SER A 302 -8.47 3.57 7.31
N THR A 303 -7.36 4.19 6.92
CA THR A 303 -6.33 3.57 6.06
C THR A 303 -4.92 3.75 6.61
N ILE A 304 -3.99 2.87 6.18
CA ILE A 304 -2.55 3.00 6.46
C ILE A 304 -1.99 4.30 5.83
N PHE A 305 -2.54 4.73 4.70
CA PHE A 305 -2.12 5.97 4.05
C PHE A 305 -2.39 7.19 4.95
N LEU A 306 -3.59 7.30 5.50
CA LEU A 306 -3.94 8.38 6.43
C LEU A 306 -3.11 8.33 7.72
N GLN A 307 -2.79 7.13 8.23
CA GLN A 307 -1.87 6.99 9.36
C GLN A 307 -0.50 7.61 9.04
N LYS A 308 0.06 7.30 7.85
CA LYS A 308 1.35 7.86 7.41
C LYS A 308 1.28 9.37 7.21
N GLN A 309 0.20 9.88 6.63
CA GLN A 309 -0.02 11.32 6.44
C GLN A 309 -0.02 12.06 7.77
N ILE A 310 -0.76 11.57 8.77
CA ILE A 310 -0.78 12.17 10.11
C ILE A 310 0.62 12.22 10.71
N ILE A 311 1.41 11.13 10.58
CA ILE A 311 2.75 11.03 11.19
C ILE A 311 3.78 11.87 10.44
N ASN A 312 3.79 11.80 9.11
CA ASN A 312 4.86 12.37 8.30
C ASN A 312 4.62 13.83 7.91
N ASP A 313 3.34 14.24 7.82
CA ASP A 313 2.96 15.59 7.40
C ASP A 313 2.38 16.40 8.57
N ASP A 314 1.20 16.02 9.10
CA ASP A 314 0.47 16.84 10.06
C ASP A 314 1.22 16.99 11.40
N LEU A 315 1.72 15.87 11.98
CA LEU A 315 2.48 15.93 13.24
C LEU A 315 3.84 16.61 13.05
N LYS A 316 4.53 16.39 11.92
CA LYS A 316 5.81 17.06 11.63
C LYS A 316 5.67 18.58 11.55
N GLN A 317 4.58 19.07 10.95
CA GLN A 317 4.28 20.51 10.93
C GLN A 317 4.04 21.05 12.35
N LEU A 318 3.29 20.32 13.18
CA LEU A 318 3.05 20.70 14.57
C LEU A 318 4.33 20.64 15.42
N GLU A 319 5.15 19.59 15.27
CA GLU A 319 6.45 19.46 15.95
C GLU A 319 7.39 20.64 15.61
N ALA A 320 7.46 20.99 14.32
CA ALA A 320 8.27 22.13 13.87
C ALA A 320 7.76 23.47 14.43
N ALA A 321 6.44 23.69 14.42
CA ALA A 321 5.82 24.93 14.93
C ALA A 321 5.95 25.08 16.46
N LEU A 322 5.87 23.96 17.19
CA LEU A 322 5.90 23.95 18.65
C LEU A 322 7.31 23.73 19.21
N HIS A 323 8.29 23.35 18.38
CA HIS A 323 9.66 22.95 18.79
C HIS A 323 9.66 21.81 19.82
N ILE A 324 8.82 20.81 19.61
CA ILE A 324 8.71 19.60 20.45
C ILE A 324 8.78 18.36 19.56
N GLN A 325 9.10 17.23 20.18
CA GLN A 325 8.94 15.91 19.55
C GLN A 325 7.78 15.18 20.22
N VAL A 326 6.74 14.86 19.45
CA VAL A 326 5.54 14.19 19.96
C VAL A 326 5.79 12.68 20.03
N PRO A 327 5.62 12.04 21.21
CA PRO A 327 5.76 10.60 21.34
C PRO A 327 4.63 9.88 20.59
N VAL A 328 4.96 9.21 19.47
CA VAL A 328 3.99 8.52 18.61
C VAL A 328 4.41 7.08 18.37
N GLN A 329 3.47 6.16 18.53
CA GLN A 329 3.62 4.77 18.15
C GLN A 329 2.75 4.43 16.94
N PHE A 330 3.37 4.07 15.83
CA PHE A 330 2.68 3.58 14.63
C PHE A 330 2.33 2.10 14.81
N ILE A 331 1.03 1.77 14.87
CA ILE A 331 0.52 0.43 15.21
C ILE A 331 -0.20 -0.16 14.01
N LYS A 332 0.45 -1.12 13.35
CA LYS A 332 -0.15 -1.93 12.29
C LYS A 332 -0.62 -3.29 12.82
N SER A 333 -1.49 -3.96 12.07
CA SER A 333 -1.86 -5.34 12.35
C SER A 333 -0.65 -6.28 12.30
N LYS A 334 -0.62 -7.29 13.16
CA LYS A 334 0.44 -8.33 13.21
C LYS A 334 0.71 -8.97 11.85
N ARG A 335 -0.29 -9.05 10.97
CA ARG A 335 -0.14 -9.60 9.61
C ARG A 335 0.88 -8.86 8.72
N HIS A 336 1.20 -7.60 9.05
CA HIS A 336 2.19 -6.80 8.35
C HIS A 336 3.62 -7.02 8.86
N TYR A 337 3.83 -7.96 9.79
CA TYR A 337 5.14 -8.24 10.36
C TYR A 337 5.61 -9.65 10.07
N LEU A 338 6.91 -9.81 9.89
CA LEU A 338 7.54 -11.11 9.68
C LEU A 338 7.39 -12.02 10.91
N SER A 339 7.38 -13.31 10.67
CA SER A 339 7.58 -14.34 11.67
C SER A 339 9.01 -14.85 11.60
N LEU A 340 9.66 -15.08 12.76
CA LEU A 340 10.99 -15.70 12.84
C LEU A 340 11.00 -17.10 12.22
N GLN A 341 9.94 -17.84 12.45
CA GLN A 341 9.78 -19.18 11.86
C GLN A 341 9.73 -19.08 10.34
N PHE A 342 8.92 -18.16 9.79
CA PHE A 342 8.82 -17.94 8.34
C PHE A 342 10.19 -17.60 7.72
N ILE A 343 10.94 -16.68 8.34
CA ILE A 343 12.29 -16.32 7.87
C ILE A 343 13.18 -17.57 7.86
N ASN A 344 13.21 -18.32 8.95
CA ASN A 344 14.04 -19.52 9.04
C ASN A 344 13.66 -20.59 8.01
N GLU A 345 12.39 -20.74 7.69
CA GLU A 345 11.95 -21.67 6.65
C GLU A 345 12.40 -21.24 5.25
N ILE A 346 12.30 -19.95 4.92
CA ILE A 346 12.85 -19.44 3.65
C ILE A 346 14.37 -19.63 3.61
N LEU A 347 15.08 -19.34 4.68
CA LEU A 347 16.53 -19.49 4.74
C LEU A 347 16.98 -20.95 4.58
N ASN A 348 16.20 -21.89 5.07
CA ASN A 348 16.45 -23.34 5.00
C ASN A 348 15.89 -24.00 3.73
N ASP A 349 15.12 -23.29 2.90
CA ASP A 349 14.64 -23.84 1.62
C ASP A 349 15.86 -24.22 0.75
N GLU A 350 15.87 -25.44 0.22
CA GLU A 350 16.98 -25.97 -0.62
C GLU A 350 17.02 -25.34 -2.02
N LYS A 351 16.01 -24.56 -2.41
CA LYS A 351 16.01 -23.88 -3.71
C LYS A 351 17.06 -22.78 -3.75
N GLU A 352 17.89 -22.82 -4.77
CA GLU A 352 19.04 -21.93 -4.95
C GLU A 352 19.02 -21.18 -6.30
N ASN A 353 17.83 -20.88 -6.82
CA ASN A 353 17.76 -19.98 -7.96
C ASN A 353 18.04 -18.52 -7.53
N HIS A 354 18.44 -17.69 -8.52
CA HIS A 354 18.82 -16.29 -8.29
C HIS A 354 17.79 -15.49 -7.46
N ASP A 355 16.49 -15.56 -7.80
CA ASP A 355 15.44 -14.83 -7.10
C ASP A 355 15.30 -15.26 -5.62
N ILE A 356 15.41 -16.55 -5.34
CA ILE A 356 15.30 -17.07 -3.96
C ILE A 356 16.53 -16.73 -3.14
N LEU A 357 17.74 -16.85 -3.72
CA LEU A 357 18.97 -16.44 -3.03
C LEU A 357 18.95 -14.94 -2.70
N LEU A 358 18.54 -14.12 -3.67
CA LEU A 358 18.41 -12.68 -3.47
C LEU A 358 17.38 -12.37 -2.37
N LEU A 359 16.23 -13.07 -2.33
CA LEU A 359 15.23 -12.92 -1.27
C LEU A 359 15.80 -13.30 0.11
N LYS A 360 16.53 -14.43 0.21
CA LYS A 360 17.18 -14.85 1.46
C LYS A 360 18.12 -13.76 1.99
N MET A 361 18.94 -13.21 1.10
CA MET A 361 19.89 -12.13 1.47
C MET A 361 19.14 -10.84 1.84
N GLN A 362 18.09 -10.47 1.11
CA GLN A 362 17.25 -9.30 1.43
C GLN A 362 16.56 -9.44 2.81
N LEU A 363 16.02 -10.61 3.14
CA LEU A 363 15.40 -10.83 4.45
C LEU A 363 16.39 -10.69 5.60
N LEU A 364 17.62 -11.21 5.44
CA LEU A 364 18.68 -11.10 6.45
C LEU A 364 19.09 -9.65 6.73
N THR A 365 19.14 -8.81 5.71
CA THR A 365 19.52 -7.39 5.86
C THR A 365 18.34 -6.53 6.27
N PHE A 366 17.12 -6.90 5.81
CA PHE A 366 15.90 -6.18 6.14
C PHE A 366 15.60 -6.17 7.65
N ILE A 367 15.76 -7.28 8.34
CA ILE A 367 15.54 -7.34 9.79
C ILE A 367 16.58 -6.56 10.61
N LEU A 368 17.69 -6.14 9.98
CA LEU A 368 18.70 -5.27 10.60
C LEU A 368 18.40 -3.78 10.40
N GLU A 369 17.36 -3.41 9.63
CA GLU A 369 16.93 -2.02 9.48
C GLU A 369 16.08 -1.57 10.70
N PRO A 370 16.06 -0.27 11.03
CA PRO A 370 15.29 0.28 12.16
C PRO A 370 13.80 -0.07 12.15
N HIS A 371 13.26 -0.35 10.98
CA HIS A 371 11.87 -0.77 10.73
C HIS A 371 11.78 -2.15 10.08
N GLY A 372 12.85 -2.94 10.16
CA GLY A 372 12.91 -4.29 9.63
C GLY A 372 11.85 -5.18 10.27
N GLY A 373 11.29 -6.10 9.49
CA GLY A 373 10.16 -6.91 9.95
C GLY A 373 8.78 -6.36 9.56
N ASP A 374 8.63 -5.09 9.21
CA ASP A 374 7.41 -4.52 8.59
C ASP A 374 7.39 -4.81 7.08
N ILE A 375 6.64 -5.83 6.68
CA ILE A 375 6.60 -6.36 5.31
C ILE A 375 6.25 -5.30 4.26
N ASP A 376 5.43 -4.32 4.61
CA ASP A 376 5.02 -3.26 3.68
C ASP A 376 6.18 -2.36 3.23
N ARG A 377 7.31 -2.43 3.94
CA ARG A 377 8.54 -1.71 3.60
C ARG A 377 9.53 -2.56 2.79
N LEU A 378 9.30 -3.87 2.70
CA LEU A 378 10.16 -4.76 1.93
C LEU A 378 9.81 -4.68 0.45
N ASN A 379 10.75 -4.22 -0.38
CA ASN A 379 10.53 -4.11 -1.83
C ASN A 379 10.85 -5.43 -2.53
N LEU A 380 9.81 -6.17 -2.86
CA LEU A 380 9.88 -7.42 -3.61
C LEU A 380 9.14 -7.31 -4.94
N ASN A 381 9.80 -7.73 -6.03
CA ASN A 381 9.24 -7.71 -7.37
C ASN A 381 9.42 -9.07 -8.07
N GLY A 382 8.59 -9.36 -9.08
CA GLY A 382 8.70 -10.57 -9.92
C GLY A 382 8.64 -11.87 -9.13
N GLY A 383 9.52 -12.80 -9.44
CA GLY A 383 9.56 -14.15 -8.84
C GLY A 383 9.74 -14.13 -7.32
N ARG A 384 10.49 -13.18 -6.78
CA ARG A 384 10.70 -13.01 -5.33
C ARG A 384 9.40 -12.69 -4.60
N LYS A 385 8.60 -11.77 -5.14
CA LYS A 385 7.30 -11.41 -4.54
C LYS A 385 6.33 -12.58 -4.60
N ILE A 386 6.22 -13.23 -5.75
CA ILE A 386 5.35 -14.41 -5.93
C ILE A 386 5.72 -15.50 -4.92
N TYR A 387 7.01 -15.82 -4.80
CA TYR A 387 7.47 -16.83 -3.87
C TYR A 387 7.23 -16.42 -2.40
N PHE A 388 7.50 -15.16 -2.05
CA PHE A 388 7.25 -14.63 -0.71
C PHE A 388 5.77 -14.70 -0.35
N ASP A 389 4.89 -14.19 -1.21
CA ASP A 389 3.44 -14.17 -0.97
C ASP A 389 2.87 -15.59 -0.83
N LEU A 390 3.37 -16.50 -1.66
CA LEU A 390 2.99 -17.92 -1.63
C LEU A 390 3.39 -18.56 -0.31
N MET A 391 4.62 -18.39 0.13
CA MET A 391 5.12 -18.92 1.39
C MET A 391 4.46 -18.23 2.59
N TYR A 392 4.24 -16.90 2.50
CA TYR A 392 3.65 -16.12 3.57
C TYR A 392 2.19 -16.44 3.85
N ALA A 393 1.41 -16.78 2.81
CA ALA A 393 0.02 -17.18 2.94
C ALA A 393 -0.15 -18.50 3.71
N LEU A 394 0.90 -19.34 3.77
CA LEU A 394 0.88 -20.64 4.48
C LEU A 394 0.96 -20.51 6.00
N TYR A 395 1.37 -19.36 6.49
CA TYR A 395 1.79 -19.24 7.88
C TYR A 395 0.91 -18.24 8.66
N ASP A 396 -0.03 -18.75 9.46
CA ASP A 396 -0.77 -17.94 10.45
C ASP A 396 -0.07 -18.00 11.81
N TYR A 397 1.07 -17.30 11.98
CA TYR A 397 1.93 -17.53 13.12
C TYR A 397 2.10 -16.37 14.06
N ASN A 398 2.74 -16.71 15.20
CA ASN A 398 3.41 -15.74 16.05
C ASN A 398 4.22 -14.79 15.17
N ARG A 399 3.76 -13.59 15.02
CA ARG A 399 4.46 -12.52 14.32
C ARG A 399 5.46 -11.90 15.29
N ASP A 400 6.54 -12.64 15.57
CA ASP A 400 7.51 -12.29 16.60
C ASP A 400 8.15 -10.92 16.36
N ALA A 401 8.40 -10.56 15.09
CA ALA A 401 8.86 -9.24 14.72
C ALA A 401 7.91 -8.13 15.18
N TYR A 402 6.60 -8.38 15.23
CA TYR A 402 5.64 -7.42 15.78
C TYR A 402 5.97 -7.04 17.23
N TYR A 403 6.27 -8.04 18.07
CA TYR A 403 6.59 -7.78 19.49
C TYR A 403 7.97 -7.18 19.66
N ILE A 404 8.93 -7.50 18.79
CA ILE A 404 10.28 -6.91 18.79
C ILE A 404 10.21 -5.41 18.47
N TYR A 405 9.34 -5.00 17.53
CA TYR A 405 9.22 -3.61 17.10
C TYR A 405 8.16 -2.80 17.86
N HIS A 406 7.27 -3.47 18.60
CA HIS A 406 6.22 -2.84 19.42
C HIS A 406 6.46 -3.15 20.89
N ASP A 407 7.59 -2.68 21.42
CA ASP A 407 7.79 -2.69 22.86
C ASP A 407 6.79 -1.68 23.47
N ILE A 408 6.00 -2.16 24.43
CA ILE A 408 5.00 -1.34 25.12
C ILE A 408 5.78 -0.47 26.10
N SER A 409 6.23 0.70 25.65
CA SER A 409 6.84 1.67 26.56
C SER A 409 5.77 2.16 27.53
N ASN A 410 6.12 2.25 28.84
CA ASN A 410 5.25 2.85 29.85
C ASN A 410 5.17 4.38 29.70
N THR A 411 5.84 4.95 28.72
CA THR A 411 5.83 6.39 28.46
C THR A 411 4.54 6.79 27.74
N PRO A 412 3.84 7.82 28.18
CA PRO A 412 2.64 8.33 27.53
C PRO A 412 2.90 8.71 26.07
N HIS A 413 2.05 8.23 25.16
CA HIS A 413 2.21 8.44 23.72
C HIS A 413 0.87 8.38 22.98
N ILE A 414 0.85 8.87 21.73
CA ILE A 414 -0.25 8.66 20.80
C ILE A 414 -0.01 7.34 20.05
N GLY A 415 -0.88 6.36 20.25
CA GLY A 415 -0.92 5.17 19.40
C GLY A 415 -1.75 5.47 18.15
N ILE A 416 -1.20 5.26 16.95
CA ILE A 416 -1.93 5.47 15.69
C ILE A 416 -2.15 4.12 14.99
N THR A 417 -3.42 3.72 14.86
CA THR A 417 -3.85 2.46 14.23
C THR A 417 -4.90 2.68 13.15
N ASN A 418 -5.35 1.62 12.46
CA ASN A 418 -6.48 1.71 11.55
C ASN A 418 -7.69 0.90 12.06
N HIS A 419 -8.88 1.18 11.48
CA HIS A 419 -10.13 0.56 11.86
C HIS A 419 -10.11 -0.97 11.72
N ALA A 420 -9.48 -1.49 10.65
CA ALA A 420 -9.35 -2.93 10.44
C ALA A 420 -8.59 -3.61 11.58
N HIS A 421 -7.53 -2.97 12.08
CA HIS A 421 -6.74 -3.50 13.19
C HIS A 421 -7.47 -3.32 14.54
N LEU A 422 -8.08 -2.15 14.77
CA LEU A 422 -8.88 -1.89 15.97
C LEU A 422 -9.97 -2.95 16.15
N LEU A 423 -10.67 -3.31 15.08
CA LEU A 423 -11.77 -4.26 15.05
C LEU A 423 -11.34 -5.72 14.87
N SER A 424 -10.04 -6.00 14.75
CA SER A 424 -9.54 -7.37 14.58
C SER A 424 -10.01 -8.28 15.72
N ARG A 425 -10.56 -9.45 15.38
CA ARG A 425 -11.02 -10.47 16.35
C ARG A 425 -9.88 -11.14 17.10
N ARG A 426 -8.67 -11.12 16.55
CA ARG A 426 -7.48 -11.69 17.20
C ARG A 426 -7.17 -10.91 18.47
N LYS A 427 -6.77 -11.64 19.55
CA LYS A 427 -6.34 -10.99 20.80
C LYS A 427 -5.17 -10.04 20.50
N ASN A 428 -5.37 -8.80 20.87
CA ASN A 428 -4.37 -7.76 20.67
C ASN A 428 -4.11 -7.06 22.00
N ASP A 429 -3.03 -7.49 22.66
CA ASP A 429 -2.72 -6.99 24.01
C ASP A 429 -2.18 -5.56 23.99
N ILE A 430 -1.69 -5.07 22.84
CA ILE A 430 -1.14 -3.72 22.72
C ILE A 430 -2.17 -2.61 23.00
N PHE A 431 -3.45 -2.87 22.73
CA PHE A 431 -4.50 -1.89 23.02
C PHE A 431 -4.92 -1.83 24.50
N LYS A 432 -4.38 -2.71 25.34
CA LYS A 432 -4.67 -2.69 26.79
C LYS A 432 -4.07 -1.48 27.53
N SER A 433 -3.05 -0.86 26.95
CA SER A 433 -2.38 0.31 27.51
C SER A 433 -3.07 1.64 27.22
N TYR A 434 -4.21 1.62 26.49
CA TYR A 434 -4.93 2.83 26.12
C TYR A 434 -6.30 2.86 26.76
N ASP A 435 -6.60 3.94 27.47
CA ASP A 435 -7.92 4.18 28.08
C ASP A 435 -8.85 5.03 27.20
N HIS A 436 -8.26 5.79 26.26
CA HIS A 436 -8.97 6.75 25.43
C HIS A 436 -8.83 6.39 23.94
N LEU A 437 -9.90 6.61 23.17
CA LEU A 437 -9.96 6.32 21.75
C LEU A 437 -10.52 7.53 20.97
N ILE A 438 -9.80 7.92 19.92
CA ILE A 438 -10.33 8.81 18.88
C ILE A 438 -10.45 8.02 17.59
N VAL A 439 -11.62 8.07 16.94
CA VAL A 439 -11.91 7.42 15.65
C VAL A 439 -12.13 8.51 14.61
N ASP A 440 -11.18 8.70 13.71
CA ASP A 440 -11.33 9.60 12.58
C ASP A 440 -11.93 8.85 11.37
N GLU A 441 -12.76 9.53 10.57
CA GLU A 441 -13.56 8.93 9.49
C GLU A 441 -14.46 7.77 10.00
N ALA A 442 -15.12 7.99 11.12
CA ALA A 442 -15.90 6.99 11.85
C ALA A 442 -17.05 6.37 11.03
N HIS A 443 -17.52 7.03 9.96
CA HIS A 443 -18.53 6.50 9.04
C HIS A 443 -18.11 5.19 8.37
N GLN A 444 -16.79 4.91 8.25
CA GLN A 444 -16.27 3.67 7.67
C GLN A 444 -16.22 2.51 8.67
N LEU A 445 -16.41 2.78 9.95
CA LEU A 445 -16.26 1.77 10.99
C LEU A 445 -17.17 0.56 10.76
N LEU A 446 -18.38 0.78 10.22
CA LEU A 446 -19.34 -0.27 9.91
C LEU A 446 -18.84 -1.23 8.83
N ASP A 447 -18.24 -0.72 7.76
CA ASP A 447 -17.67 -1.54 6.67
C ASP A 447 -16.50 -2.39 7.19
N TYR A 448 -15.64 -1.81 8.04
CA TYR A 448 -14.55 -2.56 8.67
C TYR A 448 -15.05 -3.57 9.69
N ALA A 449 -16.14 -3.28 10.42
CA ALA A 449 -16.77 -4.23 11.33
C ALA A 449 -17.37 -5.41 10.56
N LEU A 450 -18.07 -5.15 9.46
CA LEU A 450 -18.61 -6.17 8.58
C LEU A 450 -17.52 -7.12 8.07
N ASN A 451 -16.43 -6.57 7.53
CA ASN A 451 -15.31 -7.37 7.02
C ASN A 451 -14.61 -8.20 8.12
N ASN A 452 -14.63 -7.75 9.37
CA ASN A 452 -14.06 -8.49 10.50
C ASN A 452 -15.06 -9.45 11.17
N ALA A 453 -16.36 -9.30 10.92
CA ALA A 453 -17.39 -10.18 11.48
C ALA A 453 -17.49 -11.52 10.76
N TYR A 454 -16.97 -11.61 9.53
CA TYR A 454 -17.03 -12.80 8.70
C TYR A 454 -15.65 -13.39 8.41
N ASP A 455 -15.58 -14.72 8.27
CA ASP A 455 -14.41 -15.44 7.80
C ASP A 455 -14.60 -15.91 6.36
N THR A 456 -13.50 -15.92 5.60
CA THR A 456 -13.49 -16.36 4.21
C THR A 456 -12.55 -17.55 4.03
N LEU A 457 -13.05 -18.65 3.49
CA LEU A 457 -12.30 -19.86 3.18
C LEU A 457 -12.22 -20.04 1.65
N ASN A 458 -11.07 -19.76 1.05
CA ASN A 458 -10.87 -19.83 -0.40
C ASN A 458 -10.37 -21.19 -0.85
N TYR A 459 -10.95 -21.74 -1.92
CA TYR A 459 -10.60 -23.06 -2.46
C TYR A 459 -9.12 -23.18 -2.86
N GLN A 460 -8.56 -22.19 -3.56
CA GLN A 460 -7.15 -22.23 -3.97
C GLN A 460 -6.20 -22.26 -2.76
N ASN A 461 -6.50 -21.49 -1.70
CA ASN A 461 -5.70 -21.51 -0.48
C ASN A 461 -5.76 -22.89 0.21
N ILE A 462 -6.94 -23.51 0.23
CA ILE A 462 -7.09 -24.86 0.77
C ILE A 462 -6.23 -25.86 -0.01
N LYS A 463 -6.35 -25.86 -1.33
CA LYS A 463 -5.60 -26.79 -2.22
C LYS A 463 -4.11 -26.58 -2.09
N TYR A 464 -3.68 -25.33 -1.95
CA TYR A 464 -2.28 -25.00 -1.73
C TYR A 464 -1.77 -25.56 -0.39
N ILE A 465 -2.50 -25.36 0.72
CA ILE A 465 -2.16 -25.91 2.04
C ILE A 465 -2.01 -27.44 1.96
N ILE A 466 -2.99 -28.12 1.35
CA ILE A 466 -2.95 -29.59 1.20
C ILE A 466 -1.76 -30.02 0.34
N GLY A 467 -1.50 -29.36 -0.79
CA GLY A 467 -0.38 -29.64 -1.67
C GLY A 467 0.99 -29.48 -0.98
N GLN A 468 1.14 -28.49 -0.12
CA GLN A 468 2.35 -28.32 0.70
C GLN A 468 2.44 -29.36 1.83
N THR A 469 1.31 -29.76 2.39
CA THR A 469 1.25 -30.84 3.39
C THR A 469 1.74 -32.16 2.80
N ILE A 470 1.26 -32.52 1.60
CA ILE A 470 1.70 -33.71 0.88
C ILE A 470 3.21 -33.69 0.59
N LYS A 471 3.76 -32.55 0.15
CA LYS A 471 5.20 -32.41 -0.12
C LYS A 471 6.09 -32.47 1.12
N SER A 472 5.54 -32.19 2.29
CA SER A 472 6.26 -32.22 3.58
C SER A 472 6.22 -33.59 4.24
N LEU A 473 5.55 -34.56 3.64
CA LEU A 473 5.55 -35.93 4.14
C LEU A 473 6.90 -36.60 3.81
N PRO A 474 7.57 -37.28 4.76
CA PRO A 474 8.85 -37.90 4.50
C PRO A 474 8.73 -39.01 3.45
N ASP A 475 9.69 -39.09 2.52
CA ASP A 475 9.82 -40.19 1.58
C ASP A 475 9.87 -41.52 2.35
N SER A 476 9.07 -42.50 1.95
CA SER A 476 8.67 -43.73 2.63
C SER A 476 9.82 -44.71 2.97
N LYS A 477 11.02 -44.26 3.33
CA LYS A 477 12.19 -45.12 3.56
C LYS A 477 12.61 -45.37 5.02
N VAL A 478 12.05 -44.68 6.02
CA VAL A 478 12.70 -44.68 7.36
C VAL A 478 11.76 -44.89 8.59
N GLN A 479 10.46 -44.97 8.50
CA GLN A 479 9.61 -45.20 9.69
C GLN A 479 8.59 -46.32 9.49
N SER A 480 8.11 -46.92 10.61
CA SER A 480 7.20 -48.07 10.62
C SER A 480 6.04 -47.92 9.62
N LEU A 481 6.01 -48.81 8.65
CA LEU A 481 5.10 -48.85 7.48
C LEU A 481 3.60 -48.61 7.77
N ASN A 482 3.11 -48.92 8.98
CA ASN A 482 1.67 -48.81 9.31
C ASN A 482 1.18 -47.41 9.67
N ASP A 483 2.01 -46.53 10.28
CA ASP A 483 1.58 -45.22 10.73
C ASP A 483 1.65 -44.15 9.57
N ILE A 484 2.59 -44.31 8.64
CA ILE A 484 2.77 -43.42 7.47
C ILE A 484 1.69 -43.72 6.41
N HIS A 485 1.38 -44.98 6.14
CA HIS A 485 0.34 -45.32 5.17
C HIS A 485 -1.05 -44.80 5.56
N ASN A 486 -1.38 -44.74 6.86
CA ASN A 486 -2.65 -44.19 7.31
C ASN A 486 -2.74 -42.68 7.10
N SER A 487 -1.67 -41.91 7.40
CA SER A 487 -1.66 -40.43 7.26
C SER A 487 -1.72 -39.98 5.79
N ASP A 488 -0.99 -40.66 4.89
CA ASP A 488 -1.02 -40.38 3.43
C ASP A 488 -2.40 -40.66 2.85
N TYR A 489 -3.03 -41.74 3.27
CA TYR A 489 -4.38 -42.10 2.87
C TYR A 489 -5.39 -41.06 3.36
N GLU A 490 -5.32 -40.67 4.64
CA GLU A 490 -6.23 -39.69 5.23
C GLU A 490 -6.09 -38.29 4.56
N ILE A 491 -4.88 -37.85 4.23
CA ILE A 491 -4.64 -36.57 3.51
C ILE A 491 -5.17 -36.66 2.08
N THR A 492 -4.99 -37.78 1.41
CA THR A 492 -5.55 -38.00 0.06
C THR A 492 -7.07 -38.01 0.10
N LEU A 493 -7.65 -38.68 1.08
CA LEU A 493 -9.10 -38.72 1.30
C LEU A 493 -9.65 -37.33 1.61
N LEU A 494 -8.97 -36.57 2.48
CA LEU A 494 -9.30 -35.15 2.77
C LEU A 494 -9.34 -34.31 1.49
N ASN A 495 -8.32 -34.45 0.66
CA ASN A 495 -8.24 -33.71 -0.62
C ASN A 495 -9.42 -34.07 -1.55
N GLN A 496 -9.80 -35.33 -1.66
CA GLN A 496 -10.95 -35.77 -2.47
C GLN A 496 -12.29 -35.27 -1.90
N LYS A 497 -12.47 -35.32 -0.57
CA LYS A 497 -13.70 -34.82 0.07
C LYS A 497 -13.87 -33.29 -0.09
N ILE A 498 -12.77 -32.56 -0.06
CA ILE A 498 -12.79 -31.12 -0.32
C ILE A 498 -13.16 -30.82 -1.79
N ASP A 499 -12.59 -31.58 -2.73
CA ASP A 499 -12.96 -31.42 -4.15
C ASP A 499 -14.45 -31.72 -4.37
N ASP A 500 -15.00 -32.82 -3.80
CA ASP A 500 -16.42 -33.18 -3.89
C ASP A 500 -17.32 -32.10 -3.25
N LEU A 501 -16.91 -31.55 -2.09
CA LEU A 501 -17.64 -30.45 -1.45
C LEU A 501 -17.76 -29.23 -2.38
N PHE A 502 -16.63 -28.75 -2.91
CA PHE A 502 -16.61 -27.55 -3.75
C PHE A 502 -17.27 -27.81 -5.13
N ASP A 503 -17.19 -29.01 -5.69
CA ASP A 503 -17.91 -29.38 -6.91
C ASP A 503 -19.43 -29.34 -6.69
N ARG A 504 -19.93 -29.84 -5.56
CA ARG A 504 -21.36 -29.74 -5.24
C ARG A 504 -21.81 -28.34 -4.94
N LEU A 505 -21.00 -27.53 -4.26
CA LEU A 505 -21.31 -26.13 -4.01
C LEU A 505 -21.33 -25.32 -5.32
N SER A 506 -20.53 -25.70 -6.30
CA SER A 506 -20.53 -25.02 -7.61
C SER A 506 -21.85 -25.20 -8.39
N LEU A 507 -22.61 -26.25 -8.10
CA LEU A 507 -23.92 -26.48 -8.72
C LEU A 507 -24.98 -25.44 -8.33
N TYR A 508 -24.78 -24.72 -7.23
CA TYR A 508 -25.66 -23.61 -6.83
C TYR A 508 -25.39 -22.31 -7.61
N TYR A 509 -24.42 -22.29 -8.54
CA TYR A 509 -24.12 -21.10 -9.30
C TYR A 509 -25.26 -20.73 -10.27
N GLU A 510 -25.84 -19.55 -10.05
CA GLU A 510 -26.97 -19.01 -10.82
C GLU A 510 -26.60 -17.78 -11.66
N GLY A 511 -25.31 -17.60 -11.99
CA GLY A 511 -24.81 -16.39 -12.67
C GLY A 511 -24.59 -15.20 -11.74
N LYS A 512 -24.81 -15.34 -10.43
CA LYS A 512 -24.57 -14.29 -9.44
C LYS A 512 -23.21 -14.44 -8.79
N TYR A 513 -22.58 -13.31 -8.48
CA TYR A 513 -21.25 -13.29 -7.85
C TYR A 513 -21.25 -13.83 -6.40
N VAL A 514 -22.34 -13.59 -5.66
CA VAL A 514 -22.53 -14.10 -4.30
C VAL A 514 -23.88 -14.80 -4.19
N ILE A 515 -23.91 -15.97 -3.57
CA ILE A 515 -25.10 -16.78 -3.39
C ILE A 515 -25.20 -17.17 -1.91
N ARG A 516 -26.41 -17.07 -1.37
CA ARG A 516 -26.77 -17.62 -0.06
C ARG A 516 -27.32 -19.03 -0.26
N VAL A 517 -26.74 -20.02 0.41
CA VAL A 517 -27.15 -21.41 0.31
C VAL A 517 -27.64 -21.91 1.68
N THR A 518 -28.85 -22.43 1.73
CA THR A 518 -29.36 -23.14 2.91
C THR A 518 -28.87 -24.57 2.91
N ILE A 519 -28.29 -25.02 4.02
CA ILE A 519 -27.72 -26.37 4.18
C ILE A 519 -28.52 -27.15 5.24
N GLU A 520 -29.32 -28.09 4.78
CA GLU A 520 -30.09 -28.96 5.67
C GLU A 520 -29.20 -30.03 6.33
N GLU A 521 -29.52 -30.42 7.58
CA GLU A 521 -28.74 -31.38 8.39
C GLU A 521 -28.59 -32.74 7.74
N HIS A 522 -29.51 -33.13 6.86
CA HIS A 522 -29.48 -34.42 6.16
C HIS A 522 -28.95 -34.33 4.73
N SER A 523 -28.49 -33.14 4.33
CA SER A 523 -27.92 -32.96 3.00
C SER A 523 -26.54 -33.57 2.87
N HIS A 524 -26.18 -33.92 1.63
CA HIS A 524 -24.86 -34.48 1.35
C HIS A 524 -23.74 -33.46 1.64
N ILE A 525 -24.01 -32.18 1.46
CA ILE A 525 -23.08 -31.09 1.79
C ILE A 525 -22.80 -31.06 3.30
N TYR A 526 -23.84 -31.20 4.13
CA TYR A 526 -23.70 -31.28 5.59
C TYR A 526 -22.82 -32.46 5.99
N ALA A 527 -23.06 -33.64 5.39
CA ALA A 527 -22.26 -34.83 5.63
C ALA A 527 -20.78 -34.64 5.26
N LEU A 528 -20.50 -34.01 4.11
CA LEU A 528 -19.13 -33.70 3.67
C LEU A 528 -18.40 -32.74 4.64
N PHE A 529 -19.04 -31.69 5.11
CA PHE A 529 -18.43 -30.80 6.12
C PHE A 529 -18.11 -31.56 7.41
N LYS A 530 -18.99 -32.46 7.85
CA LYS A 530 -18.76 -33.32 9.01
C LYS A 530 -17.59 -34.27 8.80
N GLU A 531 -17.55 -34.99 7.69
CA GLU A 531 -16.47 -35.91 7.34
C GLU A 531 -15.12 -35.20 7.25
N ILE A 532 -15.03 -34.00 6.61
CA ILE A 532 -13.82 -33.20 6.52
C ILE A 532 -13.32 -32.83 7.92
N ASN A 533 -14.19 -32.34 8.81
CA ASN A 533 -13.82 -32.03 10.18
C ASN A 533 -13.37 -33.23 11.00
N ASP A 534 -14.00 -34.37 10.81
CA ASP A 534 -13.64 -35.65 11.48
C ASP A 534 -12.24 -36.11 11.02
N ILE A 535 -11.93 -36.05 9.70
CA ILE A 535 -10.61 -36.39 9.15
C ILE A 535 -9.53 -35.40 9.67
N LEU A 536 -9.81 -34.09 9.68
CA LEU A 536 -8.87 -33.08 10.19
C LEU A 536 -8.61 -33.27 11.69
N THR A 537 -9.59 -33.68 12.48
CA THR A 537 -9.43 -34.02 13.90
C THR A 537 -8.53 -35.23 14.09
N GLN A 538 -8.72 -36.28 13.28
CA GLN A 538 -7.90 -37.50 13.32
C GLN A 538 -6.44 -37.20 12.96
N LEU A 539 -6.21 -36.44 11.89
CA LEU A 539 -4.87 -36.03 11.45
C LEU A 539 -4.11 -35.22 12.52
N GLN A 540 -4.80 -34.41 13.31
CA GLN A 540 -4.16 -33.64 14.41
C GLN A 540 -3.73 -34.52 15.57
N SER A 541 -4.44 -35.60 15.84
CA SER A 541 -4.11 -36.57 16.90
C SER A 541 -3.01 -37.56 16.49
N GLY A 542 -2.71 -37.66 15.19
CA GLY A 542 -1.71 -38.56 14.61
C GLY A 542 -0.25 -38.14 14.92
N LYS A 543 0.68 -39.08 14.61
CA LYS A 543 2.14 -38.85 14.73
C LYS A 543 2.68 -38.14 13.46
N LEU A 544 2.30 -36.92 13.21
CA LEU A 544 2.81 -36.10 12.12
C LEU A 544 3.91 -35.13 12.63
N GLU A 545 4.79 -34.69 11.75
CA GLU A 545 5.75 -33.64 12.06
C GLU A 545 5.04 -32.36 12.48
N ASP A 546 5.63 -31.58 13.39
CA ASP A 546 5.02 -30.34 13.94
C ASP A 546 4.63 -29.32 12.87
N VAL A 547 5.41 -29.23 11.79
CA VAL A 547 5.12 -28.34 10.65
C VAL A 547 3.85 -28.76 9.92
N VAL A 548 3.66 -30.07 9.68
CA VAL A 548 2.48 -30.63 9.03
C VAL A 548 1.25 -30.46 9.93
N LYS A 549 1.40 -30.74 11.23
CA LYS A 549 0.33 -30.56 12.22
C LYS A 549 -0.16 -29.13 12.25
N THR A 550 0.76 -28.17 12.21
CA THR A 550 0.42 -26.75 12.25
C THR A 550 -0.42 -26.33 11.03
N LYS A 551 -0.02 -26.75 9.82
CA LYS A 551 -0.77 -26.47 8.58
C LYS A 551 -2.19 -27.07 8.63
N LEU A 552 -2.30 -28.30 9.08
CA LEU A 552 -3.60 -28.97 9.22
C LEU A 552 -4.47 -28.36 10.33
N ALA A 553 -3.86 -27.85 11.41
CA ALA A 553 -4.57 -27.18 12.49
C ALA A 553 -5.25 -25.87 12.00
N MET A 554 -4.55 -25.11 11.15
CA MET A 554 -5.13 -23.91 10.53
C MET A 554 -6.33 -24.27 9.65
N LEU A 555 -6.14 -25.24 8.77
CA LEU A 555 -7.21 -25.70 7.88
C LEU A 555 -8.42 -26.20 8.69
N HIS A 556 -8.17 -26.94 9.76
CA HIS A 556 -9.21 -27.42 10.68
C HIS A 556 -9.95 -26.25 11.35
N GLN A 557 -9.24 -25.23 11.82
CA GLN A 557 -9.89 -24.08 12.45
C GLN A 557 -10.85 -23.36 11.49
N TYR A 558 -10.45 -23.19 10.22
CA TYR A 558 -11.31 -22.56 9.21
C TYR A 558 -12.55 -23.44 8.91
N PHE A 559 -12.35 -24.73 8.67
CA PHE A 559 -13.48 -25.64 8.44
C PHE A 559 -14.39 -25.73 9.66
N LEU A 560 -13.83 -25.75 10.87
CA LEU A 560 -14.60 -25.79 12.11
C LEU A 560 -15.47 -24.53 12.26
N THR A 561 -14.96 -23.36 11.93
CA THR A 561 -15.75 -22.10 11.97
C THR A 561 -16.94 -22.18 11.02
N VAL A 562 -16.69 -22.60 9.77
CA VAL A 562 -17.77 -22.80 8.77
C VAL A 562 -18.77 -23.85 9.24
N TRP A 563 -18.27 -24.95 9.81
CA TRP A 563 -19.09 -26.03 10.32
C TRP A 563 -20.00 -25.59 11.48
N ILE A 564 -19.47 -24.83 12.43
CA ILE A 564 -20.26 -24.28 13.55
C ILE A 564 -21.35 -23.38 13.01
N GLN A 565 -21.06 -22.51 12.04
CA GLN A 565 -22.05 -21.65 11.43
C GLN A 565 -23.18 -22.46 10.74
N ILE A 566 -22.82 -23.47 9.94
CA ILE A 566 -23.81 -24.33 9.28
C ILE A 566 -24.72 -24.99 10.32
N LYS A 567 -24.18 -25.45 11.45
CA LYS A 567 -24.96 -26.03 12.55
C LYS A 567 -25.93 -25.02 13.19
N VAL A 568 -25.49 -23.79 13.39
CA VAL A 568 -26.27 -22.77 14.11
C VAL A 568 -27.27 -22.09 13.18
N TYR A 569 -26.84 -21.64 12.01
CA TYR A 569 -27.65 -20.81 11.11
C TYR A 569 -28.21 -21.56 9.92
N LYS A 570 -27.75 -22.80 9.65
CA LYS A 570 -28.11 -23.63 8.48
C LYS A 570 -27.87 -22.94 7.12
N GLU A 571 -26.94 -21.98 7.08
CA GLU A 571 -26.68 -21.12 5.94
C GLU A 571 -25.19 -20.91 5.71
N LEU A 572 -24.85 -20.68 4.44
CA LEU A 572 -23.50 -20.38 3.98
C LEU A 572 -23.58 -19.40 2.81
N TYR A 573 -22.68 -18.42 2.77
CA TYR A 573 -22.49 -17.58 1.59
C TYR A 573 -21.36 -18.13 0.73
N ILE A 574 -21.61 -18.23 -0.57
CA ILE A 574 -20.65 -18.68 -1.57
C ILE A 574 -20.38 -17.50 -2.52
N GLN A 575 -19.12 -17.14 -2.65
CA GLN A 575 -18.66 -16.16 -3.63
C GLN A 575 -17.91 -16.90 -4.75
N MET A 576 -18.25 -16.66 -6.02
CA MET A 576 -17.62 -17.32 -7.16
C MET A 576 -17.66 -16.46 -8.42
N LYS A 577 -16.58 -16.42 -9.20
CA LYS A 577 -16.49 -15.69 -10.48
C LYS A 577 -16.65 -16.66 -11.65
N ASN A 578 -17.56 -16.33 -12.59
CA ASN A 578 -17.70 -17.00 -13.89
C ASN A 578 -17.79 -18.54 -13.82
N ASN A 579 -18.49 -19.06 -12.83
CA ASN A 579 -18.57 -20.51 -12.56
C ASN A 579 -17.20 -21.21 -12.47
N ASN A 580 -16.19 -20.51 -11.99
CA ASN A 580 -14.84 -21.02 -11.83
C ASN A 580 -14.61 -21.46 -10.39
N LYS A 581 -14.56 -22.78 -10.13
CA LYS A 581 -14.30 -23.40 -8.83
C LYS A 581 -13.01 -22.83 -8.17
N ALA A 582 -11.97 -22.53 -8.96
CA ALA A 582 -10.74 -21.98 -8.42
C ALA A 582 -10.92 -20.59 -7.75
N SER A 583 -11.93 -19.83 -8.16
CA SER A 583 -12.27 -18.53 -7.58
C SER A 583 -13.26 -18.63 -6.42
N MET A 584 -13.71 -19.85 -6.07
CA MET A 584 -14.75 -20.04 -5.05
C MET A 584 -14.22 -19.76 -3.64
N SER A 585 -15.02 -19.01 -2.89
CA SER A 585 -14.80 -18.73 -1.46
C SER A 585 -16.07 -19.00 -0.68
N LEU A 586 -15.92 -19.66 0.46
CA LEU A 586 -16.97 -19.86 1.45
C LEU A 586 -16.86 -18.77 2.50
N ILE A 587 -17.97 -18.11 2.80
CA ILE A 587 -18.01 -16.98 3.74
C ILE A 587 -18.94 -17.35 4.87
N SER A 588 -18.43 -17.24 6.08
CA SER A 588 -19.14 -17.61 7.30
C SER A 588 -19.12 -16.48 8.33
N LYS A 589 -20.26 -16.27 9.03
CA LYS A 589 -20.38 -15.31 10.12
C LYS A 589 -19.73 -15.86 11.39
N SER A 590 -18.82 -15.11 11.99
CA SER A 590 -18.10 -15.54 13.19
C SER A 590 -18.57 -14.79 14.45
N ILE A 591 -19.05 -13.57 14.27
CA ILE A 591 -19.54 -12.70 15.35
C ILE A 591 -20.57 -11.72 14.78
N SER A 592 -21.52 -11.23 15.57
CA SER A 592 -22.37 -10.13 15.14
C SER A 592 -21.56 -8.82 15.11
N ILE A 593 -21.93 -7.88 14.23
CA ILE A 593 -21.30 -6.55 14.18
C ILE A 593 -21.45 -5.85 15.54
N ASN A 594 -22.63 -5.96 16.14
CA ASN A 594 -22.94 -5.40 17.45
C ASN A 594 -21.98 -5.91 18.53
N ASP A 595 -21.81 -7.24 18.66
CA ASP A 595 -20.89 -7.83 19.63
C ASP A 595 -19.44 -7.43 19.37
N LEU A 596 -19.06 -7.36 18.09
CA LEU A 596 -17.70 -6.95 17.72
C LEU A 596 -17.40 -5.53 18.18
N LEU A 597 -18.28 -4.57 17.88
CA LEU A 597 -18.12 -3.17 18.27
C LEU A 597 -18.18 -3.01 19.78
N THR A 598 -19.14 -3.65 20.44
CA THR A 598 -19.27 -3.64 21.91
C THR A 598 -17.98 -4.14 22.57
N ASN A 599 -17.47 -5.29 22.17
CA ASN A 599 -16.28 -5.91 22.78
C ASN A 599 -14.97 -5.19 22.44
N ARG A 600 -14.88 -4.55 21.28
CA ARG A 600 -13.61 -3.93 20.79
C ARG A 600 -13.50 -2.45 21.08
N ILE A 601 -14.64 -1.75 21.21
CA ILE A 601 -14.68 -0.30 21.38
C ILE A 601 -15.40 0.06 22.69
N PHE A 602 -16.70 -0.23 22.79
CA PHE A 602 -17.54 0.36 23.84
C PHE A 602 -17.18 -0.12 25.25
N ASN A 603 -16.89 -1.40 25.44
CA ASN A 603 -16.49 -1.98 26.73
C ASN A 603 -15.01 -1.79 27.05
N LYS A 604 -14.19 -1.33 26.09
CA LYS A 604 -12.75 -1.31 26.24
C LYS A 604 -12.19 0.05 26.61
N PHE A 605 -12.69 1.12 26.00
CA PHE A 605 -12.21 2.47 26.22
C PHE A 605 -13.15 3.26 27.12
N SER A 606 -12.59 3.99 28.06
CA SER A 606 -13.36 4.84 28.98
C SER A 606 -13.87 6.11 28.29
N SER A 607 -13.05 6.75 27.47
CA SER A 607 -13.42 7.90 26.64
C SER A 607 -13.33 7.55 25.15
N LYS A 608 -14.35 7.96 24.40
CA LYS A 608 -14.44 7.70 22.95
C LYS A 608 -14.88 8.96 22.22
N VAL A 609 -14.15 9.31 21.16
CA VAL A 609 -14.50 10.42 20.27
C VAL A 609 -14.62 9.88 18.86
N PHE A 610 -15.79 10.03 18.24
CA PHE A 610 -16.07 9.66 16.86
C PHE A 610 -16.14 10.92 16.00
N LEU A 611 -15.29 11.01 14.97
CA LEU A 611 -15.21 12.14 14.05
C LEU A 611 -15.52 11.67 12.63
N SER A 612 -16.36 12.41 11.91
CA SER A 612 -16.64 12.13 10.51
C SER A 612 -17.10 13.39 9.77
N GLY A 613 -16.90 13.42 8.44
CA GLY A 613 -17.49 14.45 7.57
C GLY A 613 -19.00 14.28 7.40
N THR A 614 -19.51 13.08 7.62
CA THR A 614 -20.94 12.76 7.54
C THR A 614 -21.27 11.69 8.57
N MET A 615 -22.38 11.88 9.27
CA MET A 615 -22.82 10.98 10.33
C MET A 615 -24.08 10.16 9.99
N GLN A 616 -24.57 10.26 8.76
CA GLN A 616 -25.82 9.58 8.36
C GLN A 616 -25.77 8.04 8.47
N THR A 617 -24.57 7.47 8.44
CA THR A 617 -24.35 6.03 8.68
C THR A 617 -24.26 5.68 10.17
N LEU A 618 -24.33 6.65 11.06
CA LEU A 618 -24.13 6.48 12.50
C LEU A 618 -25.42 6.30 13.31
N SER A 619 -26.58 6.21 12.67
CA SER A 619 -27.80 5.71 13.35
C SER A 619 -27.55 4.35 14.04
N PHE A 620 -26.60 3.58 13.50
CA PHE A 620 -26.09 2.37 14.10
C PHE A 620 -25.26 2.63 15.37
N LEU A 621 -24.43 3.67 15.41
CA LEU A 621 -23.69 4.07 16.62
C LEU A 621 -24.59 4.75 17.67
N GLU A 622 -25.72 5.33 17.27
CA GLU A 622 -26.73 5.86 18.19
C GLU A 622 -27.31 4.77 19.11
N GLN A 623 -27.36 3.52 18.67
CA GLN A 623 -27.74 2.39 19.51
C GLN A 623 -26.78 2.18 20.69
N PHE A 624 -25.52 2.57 20.53
CA PHE A 624 -24.49 2.47 21.57
C PHE A 624 -24.23 3.76 22.33
N ASN A 625 -24.79 4.88 21.87
CA ASN A 625 -24.70 6.18 22.53
C ASN A 625 -26.10 6.84 22.56
N PRO A 626 -27.00 6.41 23.48
CA PRO A 626 -28.34 6.93 23.54
C PRO A 626 -28.44 8.41 24.00
N ASP A 627 -27.33 9.01 24.47
CA ASP A 627 -27.30 10.39 24.94
C ASP A 627 -27.06 11.34 23.76
N ALA A 628 -28.16 11.83 23.16
CA ALA A 628 -28.13 12.83 22.07
C ALA A 628 -27.43 14.16 22.46
N GLU A 629 -27.16 14.40 23.75
CA GLU A 629 -26.47 15.58 24.26
C GLU A 629 -25.00 15.67 23.83
N HIS A 630 -24.40 14.58 23.31
CA HIS A 630 -23.00 14.51 22.89
C HIS A 630 -22.80 14.46 21.36
N PHE A 631 -23.82 14.87 20.60
CA PHE A 631 -23.69 15.01 19.13
C PHE A 631 -23.52 16.47 18.74
N TYR A 632 -22.49 16.78 18.00
CA TYR A 632 -22.17 18.14 17.52
C TYR A 632 -21.95 18.16 16.02
N LYS A 633 -22.48 19.21 15.35
CA LYS A 633 -22.35 19.39 13.91
C LYS A 633 -21.64 20.71 13.61
N TYR A 634 -20.55 20.62 12.81
CA TYR A 634 -19.78 21.76 12.32
C TYR A 634 -19.84 21.82 10.80
N GLU A 635 -20.58 22.81 10.28
CA GLU A 635 -20.67 23.05 8.84
C GLU A 635 -19.49 23.88 8.34
N ASN A 636 -18.99 23.53 7.14
CA ASN A 636 -17.97 24.30 6.46
C ASN A 636 -18.59 25.57 5.86
N THR A 637 -17.96 26.72 6.13
CA THR A 637 -18.42 28.03 5.63
C THR A 637 -17.93 28.34 4.21
N PHE A 638 -16.95 27.59 3.67
CA PHE A 638 -16.32 27.92 2.39
C PHE A 638 -17.08 27.44 1.14
N SER A 639 -17.94 26.44 1.26
CA SER A 639 -18.51 25.74 0.12
C SER A 639 -19.71 26.42 -0.55
N LYS A 640 -20.29 27.49 0.04
CA LYS A 640 -21.51 28.08 -0.53
C LYS A 640 -21.22 28.82 -1.86
N TYR A 641 -21.71 28.22 -2.96
CA TYR A 641 -21.77 28.79 -4.32
C TYR A 641 -20.43 29.01 -5.07
N LYS A 642 -19.34 28.34 -4.66
CA LYS A 642 -18.06 28.44 -5.37
C LYS A 642 -17.86 27.35 -6.42
N ALA A 643 -18.73 26.38 -6.47
CA ALA A 643 -18.75 25.32 -7.47
C ALA A 643 -20.11 25.20 -8.12
N THR A 644 -20.13 24.89 -9.40
CA THR A 644 -21.34 24.58 -10.18
C THR A 644 -21.53 23.07 -10.22
N LEU A 645 -22.75 22.62 -9.96
CA LEU A 645 -23.18 21.24 -10.24
C LEU A 645 -24.04 21.27 -11.50
N PHE A 646 -23.61 20.54 -12.52
CA PHE A 646 -24.43 20.31 -13.72
C PHE A 646 -24.95 18.87 -13.75
N VAL A 647 -26.24 18.72 -14.03
CA VAL A 647 -26.92 17.41 -14.15
C VAL A 647 -27.64 17.33 -15.47
N PRO A 648 -27.14 16.52 -16.44
CA PRO A 648 -27.85 16.29 -17.70
C PRO A 648 -29.24 15.67 -17.48
N ASN A 649 -30.26 16.17 -18.16
CA ASN A 649 -31.64 15.65 -18.06
C ASN A 649 -32.05 14.78 -19.26
N ASP A 650 -31.21 14.69 -20.29
CA ASP A 650 -31.40 13.88 -21.50
C ASP A 650 -30.56 12.58 -21.51
N VAL A 651 -29.72 12.38 -20.51
CA VAL A 651 -29.01 11.12 -20.30
C VAL A 651 -29.99 10.11 -19.66
N PRO A 652 -30.11 8.87 -20.20
CA PRO A 652 -31.02 7.88 -19.65
C PRO A 652 -30.66 7.51 -18.21
N GLN A 653 -31.61 7.02 -17.43
CA GLN A 653 -31.33 6.53 -16.09
C GLN A 653 -30.38 5.34 -16.16
N PHE A 654 -29.32 5.33 -15.29
CA PHE A 654 -28.34 4.26 -15.24
C PHE A 654 -28.98 2.88 -14.98
N ASN A 655 -28.60 1.89 -15.82
CA ASN A 655 -28.98 0.50 -15.68
C ASN A 655 -27.77 -0.39 -15.98
N TYR A 656 -27.42 -1.29 -15.07
CA TYR A 656 -26.30 -2.22 -15.21
C TYR A 656 -26.34 -3.09 -16.49
N ARG A 657 -27.55 -3.36 -17.03
CA ARG A 657 -27.72 -4.17 -18.25
C ARG A 657 -27.42 -3.39 -19.53
N HIS A 658 -27.38 -2.07 -19.46
CA HIS A 658 -27.21 -1.17 -20.61
C HIS A 658 -26.08 -0.16 -20.34
N THR A 659 -25.01 -0.61 -19.71
CA THR A 659 -23.88 0.26 -19.29
C THR A 659 -23.21 0.92 -20.48
N GLU A 660 -23.01 0.22 -21.59
CA GLU A 660 -22.39 0.74 -22.82
C GLU A 660 -23.18 1.92 -23.40
N GLN A 661 -24.46 1.74 -23.68
CA GLN A 661 -25.34 2.78 -24.18
C GLN A 661 -25.43 4.00 -23.26
N TYR A 662 -25.37 3.75 -21.95
CA TYR A 662 -25.34 4.81 -20.94
C TYR A 662 -24.06 5.63 -21.03
N ILE A 663 -22.90 4.99 -21.10
CA ILE A 663 -21.61 5.67 -21.22
C ILE A 663 -21.50 6.42 -22.54
N GLU A 664 -22.00 5.87 -23.66
CA GLU A 664 -22.10 6.56 -24.93
C GLU A 664 -22.93 7.87 -24.82
N SER A 665 -24.03 7.84 -24.08
CA SER A 665 -24.86 9.04 -23.85
C SER A 665 -24.10 10.10 -23.01
N CYS A 666 -23.17 9.69 -22.12
CA CYS A 666 -22.35 10.61 -21.35
C CYS A 666 -21.23 11.23 -22.20
N MET A 667 -20.73 10.52 -23.22
CA MET A 667 -19.56 10.92 -24.00
C MET A 667 -19.73 12.27 -24.68
N GLN A 668 -20.93 12.65 -25.17
CA GLN A 668 -21.14 13.95 -25.79
C GLN A 668 -20.80 15.13 -24.87
N TYR A 669 -21.10 15.00 -23.56
CA TYR A 669 -20.80 15.99 -22.54
C TYR A 669 -19.32 15.98 -22.15
N ILE A 670 -18.75 14.77 -21.97
CA ILE A 670 -17.34 14.57 -21.62
C ILE A 670 -16.44 15.10 -22.72
N HIS A 671 -16.73 14.76 -23.98
CA HIS A 671 -15.99 15.22 -25.15
C HIS A 671 -16.02 16.74 -25.25
N TYR A 672 -17.22 17.35 -25.23
CA TYR A 672 -17.36 18.79 -25.27
C TYR A 672 -16.59 19.49 -24.16
N TYR A 673 -16.67 18.98 -22.92
CA TYR A 673 -15.95 19.53 -21.78
C TYR A 673 -14.43 19.51 -22.00
N LEU A 674 -13.88 18.37 -22.39
CA LEU A 674 -12.43 18.18 -22.56
C LEU A 674 -11.85 18.99 -23.73
N GLU A 675 -12.62 19.32 -24.73
CA GLU A 675 -12.22 20.20 -25.84
C GLU A 675 -12.16 21.68 -25.43
N HIS A 676 -13.06 22.12 -24.55
CA HIS A 676 -13.24 23.55 -24.25
C HIS A 676 -12.60 23.99 -22.93
N ILE A 677 -12.42 23.08 -21.95
CA ILE A 677 -11.84 23.40 -20.65
C ILE A 677 -10.47 22.70 -20.47
N SER A 678 -9.42 23.51 -20.32
CA SER A 678 -8.08 23.00 -19.99
C SER A 678 -7.93 22.88 -18.48
N SER A 679 -8.27 21.72 -17.93
CA SER A 679 -8.21 21.45 -16.47
C SER A 679 -7.81 20.02 -16.16
N LYS A 680 -7.59 19.74 -14.87
CA LYS A 680 -7.51 18.37 -14.36
C LYS A 680 -8.91 17.86 -14.09
N VAL A 681 -9.25 16.69 -14.66
CA VAL A 681 -10.57 16.08 -14.54
C VAL A 681 -10.47 14.72 -13.86
N LEU A 682 -11.21 14.52 -12.77
CA LEU A 682 -11.40 13.22 -12.13
C LEU A 682 -12.76 12.65 -12.57
N ILE A 683 -12.78 11.49 -13.21
CA ILE A 683 -14.01 10.79 -13.59
C ILE A 683 -14.18 9.57 -12.69
N LEU A 684 -15.25 9.56 -11.90
CA LEU A 684 -15.56 8.52 -10.92
C LEU A 684 -16.62 7.55 -11.45
N MET A 685 -16.33 6.28 -11.32
CA MET A 685 -17.14 5.17 -11.83
C MET A 685 -17.31 4.06 -10.80
N ASN A 686 -18.27 3.17 -11.00
CA ASN A 686 -18.60 2.12 -10.04
C ASN A 686 -17.88 0.79 -10.29
N SER A 687 -17.20 0.61 -11.44
CA SER A 687 -16.48 -0.63 -11.76
C SER A 687 -15.31 -0.43 -12.72
N TYR A 688 -14.34 -1.36 -12.66
CA TYR A 688 -13.22 -1.38 -13.61
C TYR A 688 -13.68 -1.58 -15.07
N GLY A 689 -14.75 -2.35 -15.29
CA GLY A 689 -15.31 -2.50 -16.64
C GLY A 689 -15.82 -1.19 -17.23
N GLN A 690 -16.39 -0.30 -16.40
CA GLN A 690 -16.75 1.07 -16.85
C GLN A 690 -15.51 1.90 -17.17
N ILE A 691 -14.42 1.76 -16.40
CA ILE A 691 -13.14 2.45 -16.67
C ILE A 691 -12.57 2.02 -18.02
N GLU A 692 -12.48 0.72 -18.27
CA GLU A 692 -11.96 0.17 -19.54
C GLU A 692 -12.79 0.65 -20.74
N LEU A 693 -14.12 0.62 -20.60
CA LEU A 693 -15.02 1.05 -21.64
C LEU A 693 -14.87 2.56 -21.92
N LEU A 694 -14.92 3.41 -20.91
CA LEU A 694 -14.76 4.85 -21.10
C LEU A 694 -13.36 5.19 -21.63
N ARG A 695 -12.32 4.49 -21.16
CA ARG A 695 -10.96 4.67 -21.65
C ARG A 695 -10.84 4.35 -23.14
N SER A 696 -11.49 3.29 -23.64
CA SER A 696 -11.45 2.93 -25.05
C SER A 696 -12.00 4.07 -25.94
N TYR A 697 -13.07 4.74 -25.54
CA TYR A 697 -13.59 5.91 -26.25
C TYR A 697 -12.66 7.13 -26.18
N LEU A 698 -12.08 7.38 -25.00
CA LEU A 698 -11.25 8.57 -24.81
C LEU A 698 -9.89 8.48 -25.54
N VAL A 699 -9.26 7.32 -25.65
CA VAL A 699 -7.98 7.17 -26.38
C VAL A 699 -8.11 7.32 -27.89
N GLU A 700 -9.31 7.21 -28.43
CA GLU A 700 -9.59 7.47 -29.85
C GLU A 700 -9.70 8.99 -30.15
N LEU A 701 -10.02 9.80 -29.12
CA LEU A 701 -10.32 11.21 -29.27
C LEU A 701 -9.21 12.13 -28.70
N PHE A 702 -8.47 11.67 -27.72
CA PHE A 702 -7.49 12.48 -26.96
C PHE A 702 -6.15 11.77 -26.88
N ASP A 703 -5.07 12.53 -26.58
CA ASP A 703 -3.73 12.01 -26.36
C ASP A 703 -3.73 10.99 -25.20
N PRO A 704 -3.37 9.72 -25.47
CA PRO A 704 -3.33 8.68 -24.43
C PRO A 704 -2.41 9.00 -23.24
N SER A 705 -1.39 9.85 -23.41
CA SER A 705 -0.45 10.25 -22.34
C SER A 705 -1.11 11.13 -21.27
N LEU A 706 -2.23 11.78 -21.60
CA LEU A 706 -3.02 12.61 -20.70
C LEU A 706 -4.12 11.84 -19.96
N ILE A 707 -4.29 10.54 -20.26
CA ILE A 707 -5.34 9.70 -19.69
C ILE A 707 -4.72 8.70 -18.72
N ILE A 708 -4.92 8.92 -17.43
CA ILE A 708 -4.56 7.99 -16.38
C ILE A 708 -5.79 7.17 -16.01
N SER A 709 -5.63 5.86 -15.90
CA SER A 709 -6.72 4.96 -15.53
C SER A 709 -6.31 4.01 -14.42
N GLN A 710 -7.19 3.82 -13.44
CA GLN A 710 -7.02 2.84 -12.39
C GLN A 710 -7.20 1.43 -12.96
N THR A 711 -6.25 0.54 -12.65
CA THR A 711 -6.35 -0.91 -12.90
C THR A 711 -6.28 -1.66 -11.58
N SER A 712 -6.70 -2.94 -11.59
CA SER A 712 -6.71 -3.78 -10.39
C SER A 712 -5.32 -3.98 -9.75
N ASP A 713 -4.25 -3.82 -10.53
CA ASP A 713 -2.89 -4.26 -10.15
C ASP A 713 -1.94 -3.09 -9.82
N VAL A 714 -2.36 -1.84 -10.05
CA VAL A 714 -1.48 -0.67 -9.84
C VAL A 714 -1.77 0.00 -8.51
N ASN A 715 -0.69 0.37 -7.81
CA ASN A 715 -0.77 1.09 -6.54
C ASN A 715 -1.43 2.47 -6.74
N THR A 716 -2.48 2.73 -5.97
CA THR A 716 -3.26 3.97 -5.99
C THR A 716 -2.43 5.23 -5.73
N VAL A 717 -1.40 5.13 -4.86
CA VAL A 717 -0.49 6.25 -4.55
C VAL A 717 0.28 6.68 -5.80
N LYS A 718 0.82 5.71 -6.55
CA LYS A 718 1.58 5.97 -7.78
C LYS A 718 0.73 6.66 -8.86
N LEU A 719 -0.54 6.23 -9.01
CA LEU A 719 -1.46 6.85 -9.98
C LEU A 719 -1.78 8.29 -9.59
N ASN A 720 -1.94 8.56 -8.29
CA ASN A 720 -2.17 9.91 -7.80
C ASN A 720 -0.97 10.83 -8.01
N GLU A 721 0.24 10.32 -7.77
CA GLU A 721 1.49 11.05 -8.05
C GLU A 721 1.62 11.38 -9.54
N GLN A 722 1.37 10.41 -10.42
CA GLN A 722 1.39 10.62 -11.87
C GLN A 722 0.39 11.69 -12.30
N PHE A 723 -0.84 11.66 -11.76
CA PHE A 723 -1.86 12.66 -12.06
C PHE A 723 -1.49 14.06 -11.55
N ASN A 724 -0.84 14.14 -10.40
CA ASN A 724 -0.39 15.42 -9.84
C ASN A 724 0.75 16.05 -10.66
N LEU A 725 1.55 15.26 -11.36
CA LEU A 725 2.62 15.76 -12.26
C LEU A 725 2.11 16.33 -13.57
N LEU A 726 0.88 16.03 -13.99
CA LEU A 726 0.28 16.59 -15.19
C LEU A 726 -0.24 18.00 -14.91
N ASP A 727 -0.07 18.94 -15.84
CA ASP A 727 -0.72 20.25 -15.78
C ASP A 727 -2.19 20.18 -16.16
N LYS A 728 -2.54 19.25 -17.06
CA LYS A 728 -3.90 18.93 -17.49
C LYS A 728 -4.01 17.43 -17.74
N GLY A 729 -5.21 16.87 -17.64
CA GLY A 729 -5.41 15.45 -17.94
C GLY A 729 -6.68 14.88 -17.29
N VAL A 730 -6.95 13.64 -17.65
CA VAL A 730 -8.12 12.88 -17.18
C VAL A 730 -7.66 11.72 -16.32
N PHE A 731 -8.25 11.60 -15.13
CA PHE A 731 -8.05 10.44 -14.27
C PHE A 731 -9.35 9.65 -14.13
N LEU A 732 -9.33 8.40 -14.63
CA LEU A 732 -10.44 7.46 -14.55
C LEU A 732 -10.28 6.57 -13.32
N ALA A 733 -11.21 6.64 -12.37
CA ALA A 733 -11.07 5.95 -11.10
C ALA A 733 -12.40 5.32 -10.60
N THR A 734 -12.27 4.28 -9.76
CA THR A 734 -13.40 3.66 -9.08
C THR A 734 -13.69 4.32 -7.73
N GLN A 735 -14.67 3.76 -7.01
CA GLN A 735 -15.11 4.21 -5.69
C GLN A 735 -13.98 4.33 -4.66
N THR A 736 -12.89 3.58 -4.78
CA THR A 736 -11.71 3.68 -3.88
C THR A 736 -11.05 5.06 -3.91
N PHE A 737 -11.27 5.83 -4.97
CA PHE A 737 -10.77 7.19 -5.12
C PHE A 737 -11.77 8.28 -4.69
N TYR A 738 -12.97 7.92 -4.26
CA TYR A 738 -13.81 8.86 -3.49
C TYR A 738 -13.11 9.28 -2.21
N GLU A 739 -12.24 8.43 -1.67
CA GLU A 739 -11.46 8.65 -0.46
C GLU A 739 -9.94 8.61 -0.81
N GLY A 740 -9.14 9.54 -0.29
CA GLY A 740 -7.67 9.45 -0.32
C GLY A 740 -6.93 10.07 -1.52
N VAL A 741 -7.58 10.66 -2.52
CA VAL A 741 -6.88 11.40 -3.58
C VAL A 741 -6.72 12.86 -3.20
N ASP A 742 -5.51 13.36 -3.19
CA ASP A 742 -5.24 14.79 -3.00
C ASP A 742 -5.01 15.47 -4.36
N PHE A 743 -5.95 16.32 -4.76
CA PHE A 743 -5.79 17.20 -5.90
C PHE A 743 -4.87 18.37 -5.52
N LYS A 744 -3.58 18.21 -5.68
CA LYS A 744 -2.62 19.33 -5.59
C LYS A 744 -2.66 20.12 -6.90
N TYR A 745 -3.62 21.00 -7.02
CA TYR A 745 -3.78 21.85 -8.20
C TYR A 745 -4.45 23.17 -7.81
N ASP A 746 -3.85 24.27 -8.15
CA ASP A 746 -4.34 25.62 -7.82
C ASP A 746 -5.29 26.19 -8.88
N GLY A 747 -5.57 25.43 -9.95
CA GLY A 747 -6.47 25.81 -11.04
C GLY A 747 -7.91 25.34 -10.84
N PHE A 748 -8.71 25.48 -11.90
CA PHE A 748 -10.09 25.03 -11.94
C PHE A 748 -10.17 23.50 -11.88
N LYS A 749 -10.90 22.95 -10.91
CA LYS A 749 -11.01 21.51 -10.65
C LYS A 749 -12.33 20.97 -11.15
N THR A 750 -12.32 19.78 -11.77
CA THR A 750 -13.57 19.13 -12.21
C THR A 750 -13.64 17.70 -11.74
N VAL A 751 -14.79 17.34 -11.18
CA VAL A 751 -15.16 15.97 -10.87
C VAL A 751 -16.37 15.59 -11.70
N MET A 752 -16.29 14.45 -12.39
CA MET A 752 -17.44 13.88 -13.11
C MET A 752 -17.84 12.56 -12.45
N ILE A 753 -19.13 12.37 -12.21
CA ILE A 753 -19.70 11.16 -11.62
C ILE A 753 -20.59 10.52 -12.66
N ILE A 754 -20.15 9.38 -13.20
CA ILE A 754 -20.86 8.68 -14.25
C ILE A 754 -22.20 8.15 -13.74
N SER A 755 -22.23 7.53 -12.57
CA SER A 755 -23.46 7.11 -11.90
C SER A 755 -23.31 7.23 -10.39
N LEU A 756 -24.41 7.43 -9.68
CA LEU A 756 -24.39 7.49 -8.21
C LEU A 756 -23.73 6.24 -7.62
N PRO A 757 -22.91 6.38 -6.58
CA PRO A 757 -22.04 5.32 -6.07
C PRO A 757 -22.79 4.26 -5.24
N PHE A 758 -23.92 3.78 -5.77
CA PHE A 758 -24.62 2.62 -5.20
C PHE A 758 -23.83 1.34 -5.46
N MET A 759 -23.79 0.48 -4.45
CA MET A 759 -23.19 -0.84 -4.59
C MET A 759 -24.06 -1.72 -5.50
N HIS A 760 -23.41 -2.68 -6.18
CA HIS A 760 -24.15 -3.66 -6.97
C HIS A 760 -25.07 -4.49 -6.05
N PRO A 761 -26.32 -4.81 -6.46
CA PRO A 761 -27.23 -5.62 -5.63
C PRO A 761 -26.70 -6.97 -5.19
N ASP A 762 -25.78 -7.55 -5.97
CA ASP A 762 -25.08 -8.80 -5.68
C ASP A 762 -23.72 -8.57 -4.98
N ASP A 763 -23.45 -7.35 -4.46
CA ASP A 763 -22.25 -7.08 -3.67
C ASP A 763 -22.29 -7.88 -2.35
N LEU A 764 -21.14 -8.43 -1.96
CA LEU A 764 -21.03 -9.22 -0.76
C LEU A 764 -21.51 -8.45 0.48
N ASN A 765 -21.10 -7.19 0.62
CA ASN A 765 -21.46 -6.38 1.78
C ASN A 765 -22.99 -6.17 1.86
N ILE A 766 -23.66 -5.96 0.71
CA ILE A 766 -25.13 -5.87 0.66
C ILE A 766 -25.78 -7.17 1.13
N MET A 767 -25.26 -8.31 0.69
CA MET A 767 -25.79 -9.61 1.08
C MET A 767 -25.61 -9.89 2.58
N LEU A 768 -24.44 -9.57 3.11
CA LEU A 768 -24.12 -9.78 4.53
C LEU A 768 -24.90 -8.82 5.44
N MET A 769 -25.10 -7.57 5.01
CA MET A 769 -25.86 -6.58 5.79
C MET A 769 -27.35 -6.89 5.94
N ARG A 770 -27.90 -7.77 5.06
CA ARG A 770 -29.29 -8.23 5.22
C ARG A 770 -29.59 -8.91 6.55
N ASP A 771 -28.57 -9.49 7.17
CA ASP A 771 -28.68 -10.17 8.46
C ASP A 771 -28.41 -9.23 9.66
N GLU A 772 -27.99 -7.98 9.39
CA GLU A 772 -27.57 -7.02 10.42
C GLU A 772 -28.53 -5.81 10.54
N VAL A 773 -29.27 -5.44 9.48
CA VAL A 773 -30.17 -4.29 9.44
C VAL A 773 -31.54 -4.64 8.87
N ASN A 774 -32.58 -3.84 9.19
CA ASN A 774 -33.94 -4.11 8.76
C ASN A 774 -34.17 -3.80 7.27
N ASP A 775 -33.66 -2.67 6.78
CA ASP A 775 -33.72 -2.25 5.39
C ASP A 775 -32.32 -1.93 4.87
N VAL A 776 -31.71 -2.87 4.16
CA VAL A 776 -30.33 -2.73 3.65
C VAL A 776 -30.18 -1.52 2.73
N PHE A 777 -31.22 -1.17 1.97
CA PHE A 777 -31.14 -0.02 1.09
C PHE A 777 -31.15 1.29 1.88
N MET A 778 -32.11 1.45 2.78
CA MET A 778 -32.30 2.68 3.56
C MET A 778 -31.26 2.84 4.67
N ASP A 779 -30.92 1.74 5.36
CA ASP A 779 -30.05 1.78 6.55
C ASP A 779 -28.55 1.67 6.23
N TYR A 780 -28.19 1.19 5.02
CA TYR A 780 -26.77 0.98 4.66
C TYR A 780 -26.39 1.53 3.29
N GLN A 781 -27.08 1.12 2.21
CA GLN A 781 -26.66 1.44 0.84
C GLN A 781 -26.83 2.92 0.49
N LEU A 782 -27.96 3.51 0.79
CA LEU A 782 -28.25 4.92 0.53
C LEU A 782 -27.37 5.87 1.36
N PRO A 783 -27.21 5.69 2.67
CA PRO A 783 -26.25 6.47 3.46
C PRO A 783 -24.82 6.35 2.97
N SER A 784 -24.36 5.15 2.61
CA SER A 784 -23.03 4.93 2.03
C SER A 784 -22.83 5.70 0.71
N ALA A 785 -23.84 5.69 -0.17
CA ALA A 785 -23.76 6.43 -1.43
C ALA A 785 -23.74 7.96 -1.21
N VAL A 786 -24.53 8.48 -0.27
CA VAL A 786 -24.54 9.90 0.09
C VAL A 786 -23.16 10.31 0.65
N ASN A 787 -22.57 9.49 1.52
CA ASN A 787 -21.25 9.76 2.10
C ASN A 787 -20.17 9.81 1.04
N LYS A 788 -20.11 8.83 0.15
CA LYS A 788 -19.15 8.81 -0.97
C LYS A 788 -19.28 10.05 -1.85
N LEU A 789 -20.52 10.40 -2.22
CA LEU A 789 -20.78 11.61 -3.00
C LEU A 789 -20.31 12.87 -2.27
N HIS A 790 -20.58 13.00 -0.98
CA HIS A 790 -20.13 14.13 -0.16
C HIS A 790 -18.58 14.22 -0.12
N GLN A 791 -17.90 13.10 0.00
CA GLN A 791 -16.44 13.06 -0.06
C GLN A 791 -15.87 13.49 -1.41
N ALA A 792 -16.49 13.04 -2.52
CA ALA A 792 -16.11 13.47 -3.87
C ALA A 792 -16.26 14.98 -4.04
N THR A 793 -17.37 15.56 -3.55
CA THR A 793 -17.62 17.00 -3.63
C THR A 793 -16.66 17.83 -2.79
N GLY A 794 -16.26 17.34 -1.63
CA GLY A 794 -15.30 18.00 -0.75
C GLY A 794 -13.87 18.12 -1.32
N ARG A 795 -13.61 17.47 -2.48
CA ARG A 795 -12.34 17.62 -3.20
C ARG A 795 -12.28 18.81 -4.13
N LEU A 796 -13.45 19.34 -4.51
CA LEU A 796 -13.53 20.51 -5.36
C LEU A 796 -13.17 21.80 -4.62
N ILE A 797 -13.69 21.96 -3.40
CA ILE A 797 -13.56 23.17 -2.61
C ILE A 797 -12.97 22.83 -1.24
N ARG A 798 -11.70 23.14 -1.03
CA ARG A 798 -10.97 22.93 0.24
C ARG A 798 -10.64 24.22 0.96
N ASN A 799 -10.48 25.29 0.20
CA ASN A 799 -10.12 26.61 0.71
C ASN A 799 -10.93 27.73 0.03
N GLU A 800 -10.74 28.95 0.50
CA GLU A 800 -11.48 30.13 0.02
C GLU A 800 -11.22 30.49 -1.45
N ASN A 801 -10.11 30.05 -2.01
CA ASN A 801 -9.69 30.37 -3.38
C ASN A 801 -10.09 29.30 -4.40
N ASP A 802 -10.48 28.12 -3.94
CA ASP A 802 -10.84 27.01 -4.81
C ASP A 802 -12.11 27.30 -5.62
N ARG A 803 -12.09 26.94 -6.90
CA ARG A 803 -13.23 26.97 -7.83
C ARG A 803 -13.29 25.64 -8.58
N GLY A 804 -14.48 25.21 -8.94
CA GLY A 804 -14.60 23.95 -9.68
C GLY A 804 -16.00 23.63 -10.15
N MET A 805 -16.12 22.51 -10.87
CA MET A 805 -17.36 22.00 -11.40
C MET A 805 -17.55 20.52 -11.06
N LEU A 806 -18.74 20.17 -10.64
CA LEU A 806 -19.23 18.81 -10.51
C LEU A 806 -20.19 18.52 -11.67
N ILE A 807 -19.97 17.46 -12.42
CA ILE A 807 -20.92 16.97 -13.42
C ILE A 807 -21.40 15.60 -12.93
N CYS A 808 -22.71 15.48 -12.69
CA CYS A 808 -23.31 14.22 -12.26
C CYS A 808 -24.28 13.74 -13.35
N PHE A 809 -23.95 12.65 -14.03
CA PHE A 809 -24.77 12.13 -15.13
C PHE A 809 -26.02 11.38 -14.66
N ASP A 810 -26.15 11.16 -13.36
CA ASP A 810 -27.28 10.43 -12.79
C ASP A 810 -28.36 11.38 -12.26
N ILE A 811 -29.46 11.51 -13.00
CA ILE A 811 -30.57 12.43 -12.67
C ILE A 811 -31.23 12.13 -11.30
N ARG A 812 -31.05 10.91 -10.76
CA ARG A 812 -31.59 10.52 -9.45
C ARG A 812 -31.06 11.37 -8.27
N ILE A 813 -29.98 12.12 -8.48
CA ILE A 813 -29.51 13.10 -7.49
C ILE A 813 -30.53 14.25 -7.29
N LEU A 814 -31.25 14.68 -8.36
CA LEU A 814 -32.23 15.76 -8.34
C LEU A 814 -33.67 15.25 -8.22
N GLU A 815 -33.97 14.12 -8.85
CA GLU A 815 -35.30 13.58 -9.04
C GLU A 815 -35.41 12.16 -8.49
N GLY A 816 -36.61 11.82 -7.98
CA GLY A 816 -36.93 10.49 -7.50
C GLY A 816 -37.14 10.38 -5.98
N LYS A 817 -37.43 9.16 -5.50
CA LYS A 817 -37.83 8.89 -4.11
C LYS A 817 -36.75 9.24 -3.07
N PHE A 818 -35.49 9.31 -3.46
CA PHE A 818 -34.34 9.43 -2.56
C PHE A 818 -33.58 10.75 -2.71
N SER A 819 -33.98 11.63 -3.64
CA SER A 819 -33.31 12.92 -3.93
C SER A 819 -33.22 13.82 -2.70
N SER A 820 -34.16 13.75 -1.78
CA SER A 820 -34.13 14.52 -0.52
C SER A 820 -32.91 14.20 0.35
N HIS A 821 -32.33 13.00 0.26
CA HIS A 821 -31.13 12.59 1.02
C HIS A 821 -29.86 13.27 0.51
N PHE A 822 -29.84 13.71 -0.76
CA PHE A 822 -28.74 14.46 -1.35
C PHE A 822 -28.86 15.98 -1.15
N SER A 823 -29.97 16.46 -0.58
CA SER A 823 -30.28 17.90 -0.43
C SER A 823 -29.19 18.68 0.29
N HIS A 824 -28.51 18.08 1.27
CA HIS A 824 -27.41 18.72 2.00
C HIS A 824 -26.21 19.01 1.09
N ILE A 825 -25.87 18.07 0.21
CA ILE A 825 -24.81 18.23 -0.78
C ILE A 825 -25.17 19.30 -1.80
N LEU A 826 -26.40 19.25 -2.31
CA LEU A 826 -26.90 20.18 -3.33
C LEU A 826 -26.88 21.64 -2.85
N LYS A 827 -27.13 21.91 -1.56
CA LYS A 827 -27.07 23.27 -0.97
C LYS A 827 -25.68 23.94 -1.07
N SER A 828 -24.64 23.19 -1.30
CA SER A 828 -23.27 23.71 -1.43
C SER A 828 -22.92 24.15 -2.85
N PHE A 829 -23.79 23.92 -3.83
CA PHE A 829 -23.53 24.15 -5.25
C PHE A 829 -24.53 25.14 -5.86
N HIS A 830 -24.09 25.83 -6.91
CA HIS A 830 -25.01 26.39 -7.89
C HIS A 830 -25.45 25.26 -8.80
N VAL A 831 -26.73 24.87 -8.71
CA VAL A 831 -27.26 23.67 -9.41
C VAL A 831 -27.90 24.07 -10.72
N GLU A 832 -27.39 23.52 -11.81
CA GLU A 832 -27.91 23.64 -13.17
C GLU A 832 -28.31 22.27 -13.71
N SER A 833 -29.41 22.21 -14.48
CA SER A 833 -29.84 20.98 -15.14
C SER A 833 -30.39 21.29 -16.52
N GLY A 834 -30.03 20.49 -17.52
CA GLY A 834 -30.46 20.71 -18.89
C GLY A 834 -29.91 19.68 -19.86
N ASN A 835 -30.11 19.93 -21.13
CA ASN A 835 -29.52 19.13 -22.21
C ASN A 835 -28.14 19.65 -22.63
N ILE A 836 -27.55 19.09 -23.70
CA ILE A 836 -26.24 19.48 -24.19
C ILE A 836 -26.15 20.98 -24.54
N ASN A 837 -27.23 21.61 -25.05
CA ASN A 837 -27.22 23.06 -25.37
C ASN A 837 -27.09 23.89 -24.10
N THR A 838 -27.85 23.59 -23.05
CA THR A 838 -27.70 24.26 -21.76
C THR A 838 -26.29 24.03 -21.18
N PHE A 839 -25.73 22.83 -21.35
CA PHE A 839 -24.36 22.53 -20.90
C PHE A 839 -23.32 23.40 -21.60
N THR A 840 -23.45 23.58 -22.94
CA THR A 840 -22.52 24.44 -23.68
C THR A 840 -22.57 25.88 -23.19
N GLU A 841 -23.75 26.44 -22.91
CA GLU A 841 -23.92 27.78 -22.33
C GLU A 841 -23.20 27.90 -20.96
N VAL A 842 -23.35 26.90 -20.08
CA VAL A 842 -22.69 26.87 -18.77
C VAL A 842 -21.18 26.79 -18.92
N ILE A 843 -20.65 25.97 -19.85
CA ILE A 843 -19.21 25.86 -20.11
C ILE A 843 -18.64 27.16 -20.64
N ASP A 844 -19.33 27.86 -21.54
CA ASP A 844 -18.92 29.15 -22.09
C ASP A 844 -18.85 30.24 -21.01
N GLU A 845 -19.83 30.26 -20.08
CA GLU A 845 -19.78 31.17 -18.93
C GLU A 845 -18.61 30.86 -17.98
N ILE A 846 -18.30 29.58 -17.74
CA ILE A 846 -17.18 29.18 -16.91
C ILE A 846 -15.85 29.59 -17.57
N ASN A 847 -15.69 29.37 -18.89
CA ASN A 847 -14.49 29.74 -19.65
C ASN A 847 -14.21 31.24 -19.60
N GLN A 848 -15.24 32.08 -19.56
CA GLN A 848 -15.09 33.54 -19.42
C GLN A 848 -14.61 33.95 -18.01
N LYS A 849 -14.79 33.07 -17.01
CA LYS A 849 -14.46 33.35 -15.60
C LYS A 849 -13.15 32.69 -15.13
N ILE A 850 -12.62 31.73 -15.89
CA ILE A 850 -11.30 31.11 -15.68
C ILE A 850 -10.21 31.97 -16.34
#